data_7bf02043a6ce30645dad3565a796368e
#
_entry.id   7bf02043a6ce30645dad3565a796368e
#
_cell.length_a   1.000
_cell.length_b   1.000
_cell.length_c   1.000
_cell.angle_alpha   90.00
_cell.angle_beta   90.00
_cell.angle_gamma   90.00
#
_symmetry.space_group_name_H-M   'P 1'
#
loop_
_entity.id
_entity.type
_entity.pdbx_description
1 polymer ?
#
loop_
_entity_poly.entity_id
_entity_poly.type
_entity_poly.pdbx_seq_one_letter_code
_entity_poly.pdbx_strand_id
1 'polypeptide(L)'
;MQEQYRPEEIESKVQLHWDEKRTFEVTEDESKEKYYCLSMLPYPSGRLHMGHVRNYTIGDVIARYQRMLGKNVLQPIGWDAFGLPAEGAAVKNNTAPAPWTYDNIAYMKNQLKMLGFGYDWSRELATCTPEYYRWEQKFFTELYKKGLVYKKTSAVNWCPNDQTVLANEQVIDGCCWRCDTKVERKEIPQWFIKITAYADELLNDLDKLDHWPDTVKTMQRNWXGRSEGVEITFNVNDYDNTLTVYTTRPDTFMGCTYLAVAAGHPLAQKAAENNPELAAFIDECRNTKVAEAEMATMEKKGVDTGFKAVHPLTGEEIPVWAANFVLMEYGTGAVMAVPGHDQRDYEFASKYGLNIKPVILAADGSEPDLSQQALTEKGVLFNSGEFNGLDHEAAFNAIADKLTAMGVGERKVNYRLRDWGVSRQRYWGAPIPMVTLEDGTVMPTPDDQLPVILPEDVVMDGITSPIKADPEWAKTTVNGMPALRETDTFDTFMESSWYYARYTCPQYKEGMLDSEAANYWLPVDIYIGGIEHAIMHLLYFRFFHKLMRDAGMVNSDEPAKQLLCQGMVLADAFYYVGENGERNWVSPVDAIVERDEKGRIVKAKDAAGHELVYTGMSKMSKSKNNGIDPQVMVERYGADTVRLFMMFASPADMTLEWQESGVEGANRFLKRVWKLVYEHTAKGDVAALNVDALTENQKALRRDVHKTIAKVTDDIGRRQTFNTAIAAIMELMNKLAKAPTDGEQDRALMQEALLAVVRMLNPFTPHICFTLWQELKGEGDIDNAPWPVADEKAMVEDSTLVVVQVNGKVRAKITVPVDATEEQVRERAGQEHLVAKYLDGVTVRKVIYVPGKLLNLVVG
;
A
#
# COMPACT_ATOMS: atom_id res chain seq x y z
N MET A 1 -32.39 -19.96 -22.86
CA MET A 1 -31.64 -18.68 -22.67
C MET A 1 -31.80 -17.80 -23.92
N GLN A 2 -31.63 -16.48 -23.71
CA GLN A 2 -31.68 -15.56 -24.84
C GLN A 2 -30.44 -15.71 -25.72
N GLU A 3 -30.59 -15.35 -26.99
CA GLU A 3 -29.50 -15.47 -27.95
C GLU A 3 -28.38 -14.44 -27.67
N GLN A 4 -28.78 -13.25 -27.28
CA GLN A 4 -27.84 -12.15 -27.12
C GLN A 4 -27.55 -11.89 -25.65
N TYR A 5 -26.27 -11.59 -25.36
CA TYR A 5 -25.81 -11.21 -24.01
C TYR A 5 -26.29 -9.80 -23.71
N ARG A 6 -27.10 -9.65 -22.66
CA ARG A 6 -27.64 -8.36 -22.23
C ARG A 6 -27.34 -8.18 -20.75
N PRO A 7 -26.20 -7.59 -20.41
CA PRO A 7 -25.83 -7.47 -18.98
C PRO A 7 -26.88 -6.70 -18.18
N GLU A 8 -27.52 -5.71 -18.79
CA GLU A 8 -28.51 -4.91 -18.07
C GLU A 8 -29.71 -5.76 -17.61
N GLU A 9 -29.95 -6.90 -18.23
CA GLU A 9 -31.05 -7.77 -17.85
C GLU A 9 -30.66 -8.81 -16.81
N ILE A 10 -29.38 -9.23 -16.80
CA ILE A 10 -28.98 -10.31 -15.91
C ILE A 10 -28.35 -9.82 -14.61
N GLU A 11 -27.63 -8.71 -14.65
CA GLU A 11 -26.82 -8.32 -13.47
C GLU A 11 -27.71 -8.00 -12.29
N SER A 12 -28.77 -7.24 -12.48
CA SER A 12 -29.67 -6.92 -11.37
C SER A 12 -30.38 -8.15 -10.82
N LYS A 13 -30.75 -9.08 -11.68
CA LYS A 13 -31.37 -10.34 -11.23
C LYS A 13 -30.44 -11.16 -10.37
N VAL A 14 -29.17 -11.28 -10.80
CA VAL A 14 -28.20 -12.06 -10.05
C VAL A 14 -27.94 -11.39 -8.69
N GLN A 15 -27.79 -10.07 -8.68
CA GLN A 15 -27.55 -9.33 -7.45
C GLN A 15 -28.71 -9.49 -6.47
N LEU A 16 -29.96 -9.46 -6.97
CA LEU A 16 -31.12 -9.68 -6.12
C LEU A 16 -31.12 -11.10 -5.53
N HIS A 17 -30.76 -12.08 -6.33
CA HIS A 17 -30.64 -13.47 -5.87
C HIS A 17 -29.65 -13.58 -4.72
N TRP A 18 -28.47 -12.97 -4.88
CA TRP A 18 -27.44 -12.98 -3.81
C TRP A 18 -27.98 -12.34 -2.53
N ASP A 19 -28.70 -11.22 -2.66
CA ASP A 19 -29.26 -10.56 -1.49
C ASP A 19 -30.31 -11.44 -0.79
N GLU A 20 -31.19 -12.06 -1.56
CA GLU A 20 -32.25 -12.90 -0.99
C GLU A 20 -31.69 -14.15 -0.31
N LYS A 21 -30.67 -14.75 -0.92
CA LYS A 21 -30.05 -15.95 -0.36
C LYS A 21 -28.99 -15.64 0.70
N ARG A 22 -28.63 -14.38 0.88
CA ARG A 22 -27.57 -13.99 1.79
C ARG A 22 -26.28 -14.75 1.49
N THR A 23 -25.94 -14.82 0.22
CA THR A 23 -24.90 -15.70 -0.31
C THR A 23 -23.55 -15.48 0.36
N PHE A 24 -23.22 -14.24 0.66
CA PHE A 24 -21.88 -13.88 1.14
C PHE A 24 -21.80 -13.62 2.64
N GLU A 25 -22.91 -13.82 3.37
CA GLU A 25 -22.89 -13.71 4.82
C GLU A 25 -22.29 -14.96 5.42
N VAL A 26 -21.41 -14.78 6.39
CA VAL A 26 -20.68 -15.90 6.99
C VAL A 26 -20.68 -15.78 8.50
N THR A 27 -20.54 -16.94 9.14
CA THR A 27 -20.31 -17.03 10.57
C THR A 27 -19.12 -17.96 10.81
N GLU A 28 -18.59 -17.95 12.03
CA GLU A 28 -17.50 -18.83 12.40
C GLU A 28 -17.92 -20.27 12.26
N ASP A 29 -17.07 -21.11 11.65
CA ASP A 29 -17.34 -22.53 11.43
C ASP A 29 -16.02 -23.27 11.54
N GLU A 30 -15.81 -23.92 12.69
CA GLU A 30 -14.55 -24.60 12.97
C GLU A 30 -14.31 -25.81 12.05
N SER A 31 -15.34 -26.31 11.37
CA SER A 31 -15.17 -27.43 10.46
C SER A 31 -14.59 -27.02 9.11
N LYS A 32 -14.49 -25.73 8.83
CA LYS A 32 -13.96 -25.23 7.57
C LYS A 32 -12.70 -24.40 7.79
N GLU A 33 -11.78 -24.49 6.85
CA GLU A 33 -10.65 -23.57 6.81
C GLU A 33 -11.17 -22.16 6.50
N LYS A 34 -10.78 -21.20 7.34
CA LYS A 34 -11.23 -19.82 7.12
C LYS A 34 -10.32 -19.13 6.10
N TYR A 35 -10.87 -18.11 5.46
CA TYR A 35 -10.08 -17.21 4.62
C TYR A 35 -10.63 -15.80 4.76
N TYR A 36 -9.82 -14.90 5.27
CA TYR A 36 -10.21 -13.51 5.48
C TYR A 36 -9.55 -12.67 4.40
N CYS A 37 -10.35 -12.17 3.47
CA CYS A 37 -9.90 -11.37 2.34
C CYS A 37 -10.37 -9.94 2.56
N LEU A 38 -9.42 -9.00 2.69
CA LEU A 38 -9.76 -7.64 3.07
C LEU A 38 -9.09 -6.64 2.14
N SER A 39 -9.91 -5.85 1.45
CA SER A 39 -9.45 -4.66 0.76
C SER A 39 -9.48 -3.47 1.72
N MET A 40 -8.52 -2.56 1.58
CA MET A 40 -8.44 -1.42 2.49
C MET A 40 -9.73 -0.60 2.44
N LEU A 41 -10.13 -0.17 3.62
CA LEU A 41 -11.36 0.54 3.90
C LEU A 41 -11.47 1.82 3.08
N PRO A 42 -12.57 2.03 2.32
CA PRO A 42 -12.68 3.25 1.53
C PRO A 42 -13.12 4.43 2.36
N TYR A 43 -12.68 5.61 1.95
CA TYR A 43 -13.18 6.87 2.47
C TYR A 43 -14.42 7.28 1.65
N PRO A 44 -15.53 7.69 2.30
CA PRO A 44 -16.74 8.05 1.56
C PRO A 44 -16.61 9.46 0.96
N SER A 45 -15.89 9.56 -0.15
CA SER A 45 -15.50 10.83 -0.75
C SER A 45 -16.52 11.40 -1.73
N GLY A 46 -17.56 10.62 -2.06
CA GLY A 46 -18.59 11.06 -2.98
C GLY A 46 -19.00 9.98 -3.96
N ARG A 47 -18.06 9.44 -4.72
CA ARG A 47 -18.33 8.33 -5.62
C ARG A 47 -17.04 7.55 -5.84
N LEU A 48 -17.19 6.33 -6.30
CA LEU A 48 -16.04 5.48 -6.60
C LEU A 48 -15.26 6.04 -7.77
N HIS A 49 -13.94 5.84 -7.73
CA HIS A 49 -13.08 6.05 -8.89
C HIS A 49 -12.51 4.71 -9.34
N MET A 50 -11.81 4.72 -10.49
CA MET A 50 -11.34 3.47 -11.07
C MET A 50 -10.28 2.77 -10.22
N GLY A 51 -9.54 3.51 -9.41
CA GLY A 51 -8.63 2.88 -8.45
C GLY A 51 -9.37 2.04 -7.43
N HIS A 52 -10.50 2.53 -6.94
CA HIS A 52 -11.38 1.72 -6.07
C HIS A 52 -11.84 0.46 -6.78
N VAL A 53 -12.30 0.62 -8.03
CA VAL A 53 -12.83 -0.53 -8.78
C VAL A 53 -11.76 -1.59 -8.94
N ARG A 54 -10.53 -1.17 -9.27
CA ARG A 54 -9.44 -2.12 -9.43
C ARG A 54 -9.12 -2.83 -8.12
N ASN A 55 -8.99 -2.07 -7.05
CA ASN A 55 -8.64 -2.63 -5.74
C ASN A 55 -9.67 -3.65 -5.28
N TYR A 56 -10.95 -3.27 -5.37
CA TYR A 56 -12.01 -4.14 -4.85
C TYR A 56 -12.28 -5.31 -5.77
N THR A 57 -12.03 -5.17 -7.07
CA THR A 57 -12.13 -6.31 -7.99
C THR A 57 -11.06 -7.34 -7.69
N ILE A 58 -9.82 -6.91 -7.42
CA ILE A 58 -8.76 -7.84 -7.03
C ILE A 58 -9.20 -8.66 -5.82
N GLY A 59 -9.71 -7.99 -4.79
CA GLY A 59 -10.15 -8.69 -3.58
C GLY A 59 -11.30 -9.63 -3.87
N ASP A 60 -12.25 -9.20 -4.68
CA ASP A 60 -13.43 -10.02 -4.98
C ASP A 60 -13.04 -11.27 -5.77
N VAL A 61 -12.09 -11.14 -6.69
CA VAL A 61 -11.60 -12.32 -7.45
C VAL A 61 -11.01 -13.34 -6.49
N ILE A 62 -10.15 -12.89 -5.59
CA ILE A 62 -9.50 -13.79 -4.64
C ILE A 62 -10.53 -14.43 -3.71
N ALA A 63 -11.48 -13.64 -3.20
CA ALA A 63 -12.50 -14.14 -2.29
C ALA A 63 -13.37 -15.19 -2.95
N ARG A 64 -13.81 -14.93 -4.19
CA ARG A 64 -14.66 -15.88 -4.90
C ARG A 64 -13.91 -17.17 -5.22
N TYR A 65 -12.66 -17.06 -5.62
CA TYR A 65 -11.83 -18.24 -5.87
C TYR A 65 -11.70 -19.10 -4.61
N GLN A 66 -11.38 -18.48 -3.48
CA GLN A 66 -11.21 -19.21 -2.23
C GLN A 66 -12.51 -19.87 -1.77
N ARG A 67 -13.64 -19.19 -2.02
CA ARG A 67 -14.95 -19.80 -1.70
C ARG A 67 -15.18 -21.06 -2.53
N MET A 68 -14.81 -21.03 -3.82
CA MET A 68 -14.96 -22.19 -4.68
C MET A 68 -14.02 -23.32 -4.29
N LEU A 69 -12.94 -23.01 -3.56
CA LEU A 69 -12.07 -24.05 -2.98
C LEU A 69 -12.69 -24.67 -1.72
N GLY A 70 -13.84 -24.20 -1.26
CA GLY A 70 -14.54 -24.76 -0.12
C GLY A 70 -14.27 -24.09 1.20
N LYS A 71 -13.54 -22.96 1.20
CA LYS A 71 -13.20 -22.27 2.45
C LYS A 71 -14.37 -21.43 2.94
N ASN A 72 -14.30 -21.09 4.22
CA ASN A 72 -15.23 -20.15 4.85
C ASN A 72 -14.62 -18.75 4.69
N VAL A 73 -15.18 -17.96 3.77
CA VAL A 73 -14.54 -16.71 3.32
C VAL A 73 -15.24 -15.52 3.92
N LEU A 74 -14.47 -14.70 4.66
CA LEU A 74 -14.94 -13.42 5.16
C LEU A 74 -14.42 -12.31 4.24
N GLN A 75 -15.35 -11.56 3.64
CA GLN A 75 -15.04 -10.40 2.81
C GLN A 75 -15.95 -9.25 3.27
N PRO A 76 -15.50 -8.46 4.25
CA PRO A 76 -16.33 -7.38 4.78
C PRO A 76 -16.08 -6.07 4.07
N ILE A 77 -16.94 -5.10 4.35
CA ILE A 77 -16.80 -3.74 3.80
C ILE A 77 -17.35 -2.76 4.83
N GLY A 78 -16.80 -1.55 4.82
CA GLY A 78 -17.24 -0.47 5.67
C GLY A 78 -16.63 0.84 5.22
N TRP A 79 -16.60 1.84 6.11
CA TRP A 79 -16.29 3.21 5.70
C TRP A 79 -15.36 3.86 6.70
N ASP A 80 -14.24 4.38 6.17
CA ASP A 80 -13.28 5.19 6.93
C ASP A 80 -13.79 6.63 6.84
N ALA A 81 -14.60 7.04 7.82
CA ALA A 81 -15.58 8.10 7.58
C ALA A 81 -15.26 9.43 8.27
N PHE A 82 -14.18 9.55 8.99
CA PHE A 82 -13.75 10.80 9.61
C PHE A 82 -12.70 11.51 8.76
N GLY A 83 -12.47 12.79 9.01
CA GLY A 83 -11.34 13.51 8.46
C GLY A 83 -11.66 14.85 7.84
N LEU A 84 -10.62 15.50 7.35
CA LEU A 84 -10.69 16.86 6.81
C LEU A 84 -11.57 17.02 5.56
N PRO A 85 -11.60 16.06 4.62
CA PRO A 85 -12.42 16.31 3.43
C PRO A 85 -13.88 16.56 3.73
N ALA A 86 -14.45 15.89 4.73
CA ALA A 86 -15.84 16.14 5.11
C ALA A 86 -16.00 17.53 5.71
N GLU A 87 -15.02 17.99 6.49
CA GLU A 87 -15.07 19.35 7.04
C GLU A 87 -15.02 20.39 5.93
N GLY A 88 -14.14 20.20 4.96
CA GLY A 88 -14.05 21.11 3.83
C GLY A 88 -15.34 21.20 3.05
N ALA A 89 -15.96 20.06 2.78
CA ALA A 89 -17.23 20.04 2.08
C ALA A 89 -18.32 20.71 2.90
N ALA A 90 -18.32 20.52 4.20
CA ALA A 90 -19.32 21.15 5.09
C ALA A 90 -19.21 22.67 5.06
N VAL A 91 -17.96 23.18 5.11
CA VAL A 91 -17.74 24.64 5.04
C VAL A 91 -18.23 25.19 3.71
N LYS A 92 -17.86 24.52 2.60
CA LYS A 92 -18.22 24.95 1.26
C LYS A 92 -19.73 24.98 1.05
N ASN A 93 -20.44 24.01 1.60
CA ASN A 93 -21.87 23.83 1.39
C ASN A 93 -22.72 24.35 2.55
N ASN A 94 -22.09 25.02 3.53
CA ASN A 94 -22.76 25.63 4.68
C ASN A 94 -23.63 24.60 5.42
N THR A 95 -23.03 23.46 5.75
CA THR A 95 -23.67 22.34 6.40
C THR A 95 -22.72 21.71 7.42
N ALA A 96 -23.18 20.62 8.06
CA ALA A 96 -22.32 19.83 8.96
C ALA A 96 -21.68 18.68 8.20
N PRO A 97 -20.52 18.15 8.68
CA PRO A 97 -19.88 17.02 8.02
C PRO A 97 -20.68 15.72 8.00
N ALA A 98 -21.49 15.46 9.03
CA ALA A 98 -22.17 14.16 9.14
C ALA A 98 -23.14 13.90 7.98
N PRO A 99 -24.05 14.82 7.62
CA PRO A 99 -24.96 14.53 6.51
C PRO A 99 -24.23 14.25 5.20
N TRP A 100 -23.18 15.01 4.89
CA TRP A 100 -22.38 14.79 3.69
C TRP A 100 -21.78 13.40 3.70
N THR A 101 -21.22 12.99 4.84
CA THR A 101 -20.60 11.70 4.99
C THR A 101 -21.60 10.56 4.79
N TYR A 102 -22.75 10.64 5.46
CA TYR A 102 -23.76 9.57 5.35
C TYR A 102 -24.37 9.49 3.96
N ASP A 103 -24.56 10.62 3.29
CA ASP A 103 -25.04 10.62 1.91
C ASP A 103 -24.04 9.95 0.98
N ASN A 104 -22.74 10.23 1.16
CA ASN A 104 -21.70 9.61 0.36
C ASN A 104 -21.61 8.11 0.60
N ILE A 105 -21.77 7.68 1.85
CA ILE A 105 -21.79 6.25 2.17
C ILE A 105 -22.91 5.56 1.40
N ALA A 106 -24.11 6.13 1.44
CA ALA A 106 -25.27 5.53 0.76
C ALA A 106 -25.02 5.43 -0.74
N TYR A 107 -24.49 6.48 -1.34
CA TYR A 107 -24.25 6.51 -2.78
C TYR A 107 -23.17 5.51 -3.20
N MET A 108 -22.04 5.50 -2.49
CA MET A 108 -20.96 4.61 -2.83
C MET A 108 -21.31 3.14 -2.56
N LYS A 109 -22.15 2.89 -1.54
CA LYS A 109 -22.64 1.55 -1.26
C LYS A 109 -23.40 0.99 -2.46
N ASN A 110 -24.28 1.82 -3.05
CA ASN A 110 -25.02 1.41 -4.24
C ASN A 110 -24.08 1.13 -5.41
N GLN A 111 -23.01 1.91 -5.56
CA GLN A 111 -22.04 1.68 -6.62
C GLN A 111 -21.29 0.36 -6.42
N LEU A 112 -20.91 0.03 -5.18
CA LEU A 112 -20.24 -1.24 -4.89
C LEU A 112 -21.15 -2.42 -5.19
N LYS A 113 -22.44 -2.29 -4.85
CA LYS A 113 -23.41 -3.34 -5.15
C LYS A 113 -23.61 -3.50 -6.66
N MET A 114 -23.61 -2.39 -7.38
CA MET A 114 -23.76 -2.42 -8.84
C MET A 114 -22.62 -3.18 -9.50
N LEU A 115 -21.41 -3.13 -8.92
CA LEU A 115 -20.25 -3.85 -9.44
C LEU A 115 -20.25 -5.33 -9.07
N GLY A 116 -21.18 -5.76 -8.23
CA GLY A 116 -21.36 -7.17 -7.93
C GLY A 116 -20.39 -7.78 -6.95
N PHE A 117 -19.75 -6.95 -6.13
CA PHE A 117 -18.81 -7.47 -5.15
C PHE A 117 -19.50 -8.29 -4.08
N GLY A 118 -18.90 -9.40 -3.72
CA GLY A 118 -19.49 -10.36 -2.78
C GLY A 118 -19.18 -10.03 -1.33
N TYR A 119 -19.61 -8.88 -0.86
CA TYR A 119 -19.36 -8.45 0.50
C TYR A 119 -20.40 -9.00 1.47
N ASP A 120 -19.95 -9.28 2.69
CA ASP A 120 -20.84 -9.59 3.80
C ASP A 120 -21.31 -8.25 4.39
N TRP A 121 -22.42 -7.72 3.86
CA TRP A 121 -22.93 -6.43 4.29
C TRP A 121 -23.48 -6.45 5.72
N SER A 122 -23.72 -7.63 6.28
CA SER A 122 -24.17 -7.72 7.68
C SER A 122 -23.10 -7.23 8.66
N ARG A 123 -21.83 -7.15 8.18
CA ARG A 123 -20.72 -6.69 9.02
C ARG A 123 -20.30 -5.25 8.71
N GLU A 124 -21.09 -4.53 7.94
CA GLU A 124 -20.81 -3.14 7.59
C GLU A 124 -20.63 -2.29 8.85
N LEU A 125 -19.59 -1.43 8.82
CA LEU A 125 -19.40 -0.44 9.89
C LEU A 125 -18.95 0.87 9.27
N ALA A 126 -19.15 1.97 10.01
CA ALA A 126 -18.64 3.29 9.65
C ALA A 126 -17.88 3.81 10.85
N THR A 127 -16.64 4.21 10.64
CA THR A 127 -15.77 4.58 11.76
C THR A 127 -16.22 5.84 12.49
N CYS A 128 -17.12 6.63 11.87
CA CYS A 128 -17.62 7.86 12.48
C CYS A 128 -18.78 7.63 13.46
N THR A 129 -19.24 6.40 13.64
CA THR A 129 -20.35 6.14 14.56
C THR A 129 -19.83 5.89 15.97
N PRO A 130 -20.59 6.35 16.98
CA PRO A 130 -20.19 6.05 18.37
C PRO A 130 -20.12 4.56 18.68
N GLU A 131 -20.93 3.74 18.03
CA GLU A 131 -20.90 2.29 18.21
C GLU A 131 -19.54 1.71 17.85
N TYR A 132 -18.81 2.35 16.95
CA TYR A 132 -17.46 1.92 16.59
C TYR A 132 -16.42 2.59 17.48
N TYR A 133 -16.38 3.94 17.51
CA TYR A 133 -15.26 4.61 18.13
C TYR A 133 -15.28 4.53 19.65
N ARG A 134 -16.42 4.17 20.25
CA ARG A 134 -16.47 4.01 21.70
C ARG A 134 -15.41 3.04 22.21
N TRP A 135 -15.11 2.02 21.40
CA TRP A 135 -14.18 0.98 21.85
C TRP A 135 -12.73 1.43 21.75
N GLU A 136 -12.40 2.24 20.74
CA GLU A 136 -11.07 2.82 20.72
C GLU A 136 -10.87 3.83 21.83
N GLN A 137 -11.94 4.53 22.21
CA GLN A 137 -11.88 5.41 23.37
C GLN A 137 -11.56 4.61 24.65
N LYS A 138 -12.30 3.54 24.86
CA LYS A 138 -12.05 2.70 26.04
C LYS A 138 -10.63 2.12 26.03
N PHE A 139 -10.19 1.66 24.85
CA PHE A 139 -8.85 1.10 24.72
C PHE A 139 -7.78 2.16 25.01
N PHE A 140 -7.99 3.37 24.54
CA PHE A 140 -7.06 4.46 24.79
C PHE A 140 -6.93 4.74 26.30
N THR A 141 -8.05 4.75 27.03
CA THR A 141 -7.98 4.95 28.47
C THR A 141 -7.23 3.81 29.16
N GLU A 142 -7.39 2.59 28.68
CA GLU A 142 -6.64 1.45 29.22
C GLU A 142 -5.15 1.56 28.92
N LEU A 143 -4.78 2.02 27.72
CA LEU A 143 -3.39 2.25 27.37
C LEU A 143 -2.78 3.34 28.25
N TYR A 144 -3.55 4.38 28.56
CA TYR A 144 -3.08 5.42 29.48
C TYR A 144 -2.75 4.84 30.84
N LYS A 145 -3.63 4.00 31.38
CA LYS A 145 -3.41 3.38 32.69
C LYS A 145 -2.18 2.48 32.70
N LYS A 146 -1.81 1.92 31.54
CA LYS A 146 -0.62 1.07 31.41
C LYS A 146 0.66 1.87 31.15
N GLY A 147 0.56 3.19 31.03
CA GLY A 147 1.73 4.03 30.79
C GLY A 147 2.15 4.13 29.32
N LEU A 148 1.29 3.69 28.40
CA LEU A 148 1.61 3.74 26.97
C LEU A 148 1.08 5.01 26.28
N VAL A 149 0.37 5.85 27.02
CA VAL A 149 -0.18 7.11 26.49
C VAL A 149 0.29 8.23 27.41
N TYR A 150 0.68 9.34 26.82
CA TYR A 150 1.13 10.51 27.61
C TYR A 150 0.83 11.79 26.85
N LYS A 151 0.87 12.91 27.59
CA LYS A 151 0.66 14.24 27.04
C LYS A 151 1.98 14.99 27.03
N LYS A 152 2.27 15.66 25.93
CA LYS A 152 3.55 16.38 25.77
C LYS A 152 3.32 17.58 24.86
N THR A 153 3.97 18.69 25.19
CA THR A 153 3.93 19.86 24.34
C THR A 153 4.77 19.62 23.09
N SER A 154 4.19 19.90 21.93
CA SER A 154 4.88 19.73 20.66
C SER A 154 4.37 20.76 19.64
N ALA A 155 5.12 20.90 18.53
CA ALA A 155 4.91 21.98 17.58
C ALA A 155 3.78 21.69 16.61
N VAL A 156 3.03 22.73 16.26
CA VAL A 156 1.99 22.72 15.23
C VAL A 156 2.13 23.96 14.38
N ASN A 157 1.50 23.93 13.19
CA ASN A 157 1.39 25.12 12.34
C ASN A 157 0.26 26.00 12.87
N TRP A 158 0.53 27.28 12.99
CA TRP A 158 -0.41 28.24 13.59
C TRP A 158 -0.64 29.41 12.63
N CYS A 159 -1.91 29.73 12.39
CA CYS A 159 -2.27 30.95 11.64
C CYS A 159 -2.57 32.06 12.64
N PRO A 160 -1.72 33.10 12.70
CA PRO A 160 -1.92 34.17 13.68
C PRO A 160 -3.14 35.05 13.37
N ASN A 161 -3.55 35.14 12.10
CA ASN A 161 -4.73 35.91 11.73
C ASN A 161 -6.01 35.19 12.10
N ASP A 162 -6.12 33.92 11.73
CA ASP A 162 -7.34 33.13 12.02
C ASP A 162 -7.36 32.56 13.43
N GLN A 163 -6.22 32.62 14.15
CA GLN A 163 -6.08 32.12 15.52
C GLN A 163 -6.47 30.65 15.62
N THR A 164 -5.88 29.83 14.73
CA THR A 164 -6.20 28.41 14.69
C THR A 164 -5.00 27.60 14.27
N VAL A 165 -5.01 26.31 14.63
CA VAL A 165 -4.00 25.35 14.21
C VAL A 165 -4.35 24.86 12.80
N LEU A 166 -3.31 24.69 11.97
CA LEU A 166 -3.45 24.22 10.60
C LEU A 166 -2.77 22.86 10.45
N ALA A 167 -3.45 21.93 9.80
CA ALA A 167 -2.83 20.69 9.35
C ALA A 167 -1.79 21.01 8.27
N ASN A 168 -0.82 20.11 8.06
CA ASN A 168 0.20 20.36 7.03
C ASN A 168 -0.43 20.58 5.66
N GLU A 169 -1.54 19.88 5.35
CA GLU A 169 -2.25 20.05 4.09
C GLU A 169 -2.85 21.45 3.90
N GLN A 170 -3.05 22.16 5.00
CA GLN A 170 -3.64 23.50 5.00
C GLN A 170 -2.60 24.60 4.92
N VAL A 171 -1.33 24.25 4.81
CA VAL A 171 -0.24 25.21 4.62
C VAL A 171 0.20 25.13 3.18
N ILE A 172 0.03 26.25 2.44
CA ILE A 172 0.36 26.31 1.02
C ILE A 172 1.36 27.43 0.82
N ASP A 173 2.58 27.07 0.34
CA ASP A 173 3.68 28.02 0.15
C ASP A 173 3.97 28.81 1.41
N GLY A 174 3.92 28.15 2.57
CA GLY A 174 4.23 28.79 3.86
C GLY A 174 3.12 29.65 4.42
N CYS A 175 1.94 29.65 3.79
CA CYS A 175 0.84 30.51 4.19
C CYS A 175 -0.44 29.72 4.44
N CYS A 176 -1.34 30.33 5.20
CA CYS A 176 -2.65 29.72 5.50
C CYS A 176 -3.46 29.59 4.22
N TRP A 177 -4.04 28.41 4.01
CA TRP A 177 -4.86 28.14 2.82
C TRP A 177 -6.06 29.08 2.68
N ARG A 178 -6.54 29.59 3.83
CA ARG A 178 -7.76 30.37 3.86
C ARG A 178 -7.53 31.88 3.75
N CYS A 179 -6.58 32.42 4.55
CA CYS A 179 -6.38 33.88 4.62
C CYS A 179 -5.03 34.32 4.07
N ASP A 180 -4.21 33.38 3.62
CA ASP A 180 -2.90 33.66 2.99
C ASP A 180 -1.90 34.34 3.93
N THR A 181 -2.14 34.31 5.23
CA THR A 181 -1.21 34.83 6.23
C THR A 181 -0.07 33.83 6.42
N LYS A 182 1.16 34.34 6.57
CA LYS A 182 2.31 33.50 6.84
C LYS A 182 2.10 32.72 8.14
N VAL A 183 2.30 31.41 8.09
CA VAL A 183 2.09 30.57 9.27
C VAL A 183 3.28 30.69 10.21
N GLU A 184 3.02 30.42 11.48
CA GLU A 184 4.01 30.40 12.54
C GLU A 184 4.01 29.02 13.19
N ARG A 185 5.10 28.73 13.87
CA ARG A 185 5.21 27.55 14.70
C ARG A 185 4.69 27.88 16.10
N LYS A 186 3.82 27.01 16.62
CA LYS A 186 3.29 27.17 17.98
C LYS A 186 3.40 25.82 18.68
N GLU A 187 3.69 25.83 19.97
CA GLU A 187 3.79 24.62 20.75
C GLU A 187 2.55 24.51 21.64
N ILE A 188 1.89 23.34 21.55
CA ILE A 188 0.68 23.07 22.33
C ILE A 188 0.76 21.66 22.90
N PRO A 189 0.04 21.40 24.00
CA PRO A 189 -0.02 20.03 24.54
C PRO A 189 -0.77 19.11 23.60
N GLN A 190 -0.23 17.90 23.38
CA GLN A 190 -0.81 16.92 22.50
C GLN A 190 -0.62 15.54 23.11
N TRP A 191 -1.48 14.60 22.71
CA TRP A 191 -1.45 13.20 23.18
C TRP A 191 -0.64 12.32 22.26
N PHE A 192 0.10 11.37 22.85
CA PHE A 192 0.98 10.45 22.14
C PHE A 192 0.77 9.03 22.64
N ILE A 193 0.89 8.07 21.73
CA ILE A 193 0.95 6.65 22.07
C ILE A 193 2.38 6.18 21.83
N LYS A 194 2.92 5.41 22.79
CA LYS A 194 4.35 5.03 22.78
C LYS A 194 4.64 3.88 21.81
N ILE A 195 4.55 4.15 20.51
CA ILE A 195 4.93 3.15 19.53
C ILE A 195 6.41 2.77 19.68
N THR A 196 7.24 3.70 20.20
CA THR A 196 8.66 3.41 20.40
C THR A 196 8.89 2.29 21.41
N ALA A 197 7.95 2.04 22.31
CA ALA A 197 8.05 0.91 23.23
C ALA A 197 7.98 -0.44 22.49
N TYR A 198 7.45 -0.44 21.28
CA TYR A 198 7.33 -1.63 20.43
C TYR A 198 8.28 -1.59 19.23
N ALA A 199 9.24 -0.63 19.22
CA ALA A 199 10.10 -0.45 18.04
C ALA A 199 10.89 -1.70 17.69
N ASP A 200 11.51 -2.33 18.70
CA ASP A 200 12.30 -3.54 18.46
C ASP A 200 11.42 -4.67 17.91
N GLU A 201 10.25 -4.87 18.50
CA GLU A 201 9.36 -5.95 18.04
C GLU A 201 8.83 -5.68 16.65
N LEU A 202 8.42 -4.44 16.38
CA LEU A 202 7.92 -4.07 15.06
C LEU A 202 8.98 -4.27 13.97
N LEU A 203 10.22 -3.94 14.30
CA LEU A 203 11.31 -4.11 13.35
C LEU A 203 11.66 -5.58 13.15
N ASN A 204 11.81 -6.33 14.24
CA ASN A 204 12.21 -7.74 14.17
C ASN A 204 11.14 -8.58 13.49
N ASP A 205 9.87 -8.28 13.72
CA ASP A 205 8.78 -9.08 13.16
C ASP A 205 8.57 -8.84 11.67
N LEU A 206 9.23 -7.85 11.07
CA LEU A 206 9.24 -7.75 9.61
C LEU A 206 9.80 -9.02 8.97
N ASP A 207 10.71 -9.70 9.66
CA ASP A 207 11.26 -10.97 9.16
C ASP A 207 10.23 -12.10 9.15
N LYS A 208 9.11 -11.95 9.84
CA LYS A 208 8.03 -12.94 9.83
C LYS A 208 7.04 -12.71 8.69
N LEU A 209 7.14 -11.59 7.98
CA LEU A 209 6.18 -11.19 6.97
C LEU A 209 6.64 -11.69 5.59
N ASP A 210 6.61 -13.01 5.42
CA ASP A 210 7.18 -13.66 4.23
C ASP A 210 6.44 -13.31 2.96
N HIS A 211 5.17 -12.92 3.06
CA HIS A 211 4.33 -12.66 1.89
C HIS A 211 3.93 -11.19 1.79
N TRP A 212 4.74 -10.32 2.37
CA TRP A 212 4.63 -8.87 2.19
C TRP A 212 5.69 -8.44 1.17
N PRO A 213 5.41 -7.45 0.32
CA PRO A 213 6.43 -6.97 -0.64
C PRO A 213 7.68 -6.47 0.06
N ASP A 214 8.83 -6.81 -0.49
CA ASP A 214 10.10 -6.37 0.08
C ASP A 214 10.22 -4.86 0.12
N THR A 215 9.63 -4.16 -0.86
CA THR A 215 9.65 -2.70 -0.88
C THR A 215 8.96 -2.13 0.35
N VAL A 216 7.83 -2.70 0.76
CA VAL A 216 7.11 -2.24 1.94
C VAL A 216 7.93 -2.51 3.19
N LYS A 217 8.53 -3.69 3.31
CA LYS A 217 9.35 -4.01 4.48
C LYS A 217 10.56 -3.07 4.56
N THR A 218 11.18 -2.77 3.43
CA THR A 218 12.31 -1.82 3.40
C THR A 218 11.88 -0.43 3.84
N MET A 219 10.72 0.02 3.36
CA MET A 219 10.20 1.34 3.76
C MET A 219 9.98 1.41 5.27
N GLN A 220 9.46 0.33 5.86
CA GLN A 220 9.25 0.32 7.31
C GLN A 220 10.57 0.23 8.07
N ARG A 221 11.53 -0.56 7.59
CA ARG A 221 12.84 -0.60 8.22
C ARG A 221 13.50 0.79 8.22
N ASN A 222 13.40 1.50 7.11
CA ASN A 222 13.95 2.84 7.01
C ASN A 222 13.20 3.82 7.92
N TRP A 223 11.95 3.64 8.09
CA TRP A 223 11.17 4.47 9.02
C TRP A 223 11.55 4.21 10.48
N UNK A 224 11.85 2.90 10.91
CA UNK A 224 12.17 2.62 11.93
C UNK A 224 13.28 3.15 12.12
N GLY A 225 14.24 3.30 11.31
CA GLY A 225 15.52 3.99 11.35
C GLY A 225 16.38 3.60 12.52
N ARG A 226 16.57 2.30 12.72
CA ARG A 226 17.39 1.80 13.80
C ARG A 226 18.85 2.13 13.56
N SER A 227 19.56 2.64 14.57
CA SER A 227 20.98 2.90 14.49
C SER A 227 21.65 2.50 15.79
N GLU A 228 22.90 2.05 15.70
CA GLU A 228 23.75 1.77 16.85
C GLU A 228 24.83 2.83 16.92
N GLY A 229 25.02 3.36 18.10
CA GLY A 229 26.02 4.40 18.26
C GLY A 229 26.38 4.64 19.71
N VAL A 230 26.88 5.84 19.98
CA VAL A 230 27.35 6.23 21.29
C VAL A 230 26.80 7.62 21.63
N GLU A 231 26.21 7.74 22.82
CA GLU A 231 25.94 9.06 23.39
C GLU A 231 27.20 9.58 24.07
N ILE A 232 27.57 10.83 23.80
CA ILE A 232 28.77 11.41 24.33
C ILE A 232 28.40 12.72 25.03
N THR A 233 28.85 12.88 26.26
CA THR A 233 28.60 14.06 27.07
C THR A 233 29.84 14.98 27.11
N PHE A 234 29.62 16.25 26.75
CA PHE A 234 30.68 17.28 26.76
C PHE A 234 30.45 18.25 27.91
N ASN A 235 31.50 18.59 28.61
CA ASN A 235 31.51 19.78 29.49
C ASN A 235 31.61 21.03 28.63
N VAL A 236 30.92 22.08 29.07
CA VAL A 236 30.89 23.34 28.35
C VAL A 236 31.38 24.44 29.33
N ASN A 237 32.40 25.20 28.90
CA ASN A 237 32.93 26.23 29.72
C ASN A 237 31.91 27.35 29.94
N ASP A 238 31.80 27.83 31.17
CA ASP A 238 30.93 28.96 31.57
C ASP A 238 29.44 28.65 31.37
N TYR A 239 29.07 27.36 31.37
CA TYR A 239 27.69 26.92 31.23
C TYR A 239 27.40 25.94 32.37
N ASP A 240 26.21 26.03 32.96
CA ASP A 240 25.86 25.28 34.17
C ASP A 240 25.60 23.81 33.93
N ASN A 241 25.47 23.40 32.69
CA ASN A 241 25.06 22.08 32.35
C ASN A 241 26.02 21.49 31.32
N THR A 242 25.78 20.28 30.90
CA THR A 242 26.56 19.59 29.86
C THR A 242 25.75 19.52 28.57
N LEU A 243 26.45 19.18 27.48
CA LEU A 243 25.82 18.86 26.21
C LEU A 243 26.01 17.39 25.93
N THR A 244 24.93 16.70 25.53
CA THR A 244 25.00 15.30 25.15
C THR A 244 24.65 15.19 23.68
N VAL A 245 25.49 14.48 22.92
CA VAL A 245 25.28 14.23 21.49
C VAL A 245 25.22 12.75 21.25
N TYR A 246 24.64 12.35 20.09
CA TYR A 246 24.62 10.96 19.69
C TYR A 246 25.29 10.85 18.33
N THR A 247 26.14 9.84 18.17
CA THR A 247 26.78 9.60 16.87
C THR A 247 26.78 8.12 16.54
N THR A 248 26.53 7.81 15.25
CA THR A 248 26.70 6.46 14.74
C THR A 248 28.12 6.24 14.24
N ARG A 249 28.96 7.27 14.26
CA ARG A 249 30.33 7.21 13.76
C ARG A 249 31.31 7.62 14.87
N PRO A 250 31.34 6.91 16.01
CA PRO A 250 32.34 7.25 17.03
C PRO A 250 33.78 7.06 16.55
N ASP A 251 34.01 6.25 15.51
CA ASP A 251 35.32 6.11 14.91
C ASP A 251 35.90 7.43 14.43
N THR A 252 35.05 8.42 14.11
CA THR A 252 35.51 9.72 13.63
C THR A 252 35.58 10.76 14.77
N PHE A 253 35.37 10.38 16.02
CA PHE A 253 35.21 11.32 17.12
C PHE A 253 36.42 12.21 17.28
N MET A 254 37.64 11.72 17.01
CA MET A 254 38.86 12.54 17.14
C MET A 254 38.89 13.66 16.09
N GLY A 255 38.02 13.61 15.09
CA GLY A 255 37.86 14.69 14.12
C GLY A 255 36.70 15.64 14.40
N CYS A 256 36.11 15.53 15.57
CA CYS A 256 35.02 16.43 15.97
C CYS A 256 35.60 17.80 16.29
N THR A 257 35.25 18.81 15.50
CA THR A 257 35.85 20.14 15.61
C THR A 257 34.86 21.22 16.03
N TYR A 258 33.56 20.89 16.07
CA TYR A 258 32.55 21.79 16.63
C TYR A 258 31.31 20.99 17.00
N LEU A 259 30.44 21.61 17.79
CA LEU A 259 29.13 21.09 18.11
C LEU A 259 28.07 22.02 17.55
N ALA A 260 26.88 21.47 17.26
CA ALA A 260 25.75 22.31 16.85
C ALA A 260 24.55 21.99 17.73
N VAL A 261 23.82 23.02 18.13
CA VAL A 261 22.59 22.88 18.95
C VAL A 261 21.41 23.46 18.19
N ALA A 262 20.22 23.00 18.54
CA ALA A 262 18.98 23.57 17.98
C ALA A 262 18.82 25.00 18.48
N ALA A 263 18.14 25.83 17.66
CA ALA A 263 17.84 27.20 18.06
C ALA A 263 17.06 27.28 19.37
N GLY A 264 16.22 26.28 19.62
CA GLY A 264 15.44 26.22 20.87
C GLY A 264 16.15 25.64 22.07
N HIS A 265 17.40 25.22 21.89
CA HIS A 265 18.17 24.63 23.00
C HIS A 265 18.42 25.65 24.09
N PRO A 266 18.35 25.27 25.36
CA PRO A 266 18.62 26.23 26.47
C PRO A 266 19.97 26.94 26.36
N LEU A 267 21.02 26.26 25.89
CA LEU A 267 22.33 26.88 25.70
C LEU A 267 22.25 28.02 24.68
N ALA A 268 21.55 27.80 23.54
CA ALA A 268 21.39 28.83 22.52
C ALA A 268 20.63 30.04 23.09
N GLN A 269 19.58 29.75 23.85
CA GLN A 269 18.76 30.82 24.42
C GLN A 269 19.52 31.63 25.43
N LYS A 270 20.34 30.97 26.26
CA LYS A 270 21.20 31.70 27.23
C LYS A 270 22.23 32.57 26.50
N ALA A 271 22.85 32.05 25.47
CA ALA A 271 23.81 32.79 24.66
C ALA A 271 23.15 34.01 23.99
N ALA A 272 21.92 33.90 23.58
CA ALA A 272 21.21 34.97 22.90
C ALA A 272 20.91 36.17 23.80
N GLU A 273 20.93 35.97 25.10
CA GLU A 273 20.69 37.09 26.05
C GLU A 273 21.65 38.24 25.82
N ASN A 274 22.86 37.93 25.36
CA ASN A 274 23.89 38.94 25.14
C ASN A 274 24.39 38.95 23.71
N ASN A 275 23.59 38.39 22.77
CA ASN A 275 24.02 38.28 21.38
C ASN A 275 22.82 38.57 20.48
N PRO A 276 22.68 39.81 20.01
CA PRO A 276 21.49 40.15 19.15
C PRO A 276 21.44 39.40 17.84
N GLU A 277 22.59 39.07 17.24
CA GLU A 277 22.61 38.30 16.01
C GLU A 277 22.01 36.91 16.23
N LEU A 278 22.38 36.29 17.36
CA LEU A 278 21.84 34.95 17.68
C LEU A 278 20.35 35.02 18.01
N ALA A 279 19.95 36.08 18.76
CA ALA A 279 18.53 36.25 19.07
C ALA A 279 17.69 36.38 17.81
N ALA A 280 18.18 37.14 16.81
CA ALA A 280 17.48 37.26 15.52
C ALA A 280 17.42 35.93 14.77
N PHE A 281 18.51 35.15 14.82
CA PHE A 281 18.55 33.86 14.16
C PHE A 281 17.56 32.88 14.80
N ILE A 282 17.45 32.92 16.13
CA ILE A 282 16.49 32.06 16.83
C ILE A 282 15.05 32.42 16.39
N ASP A 283 14.74 33.70 16.25
CA ASP A 283 13.42 34.13 15.77
C ASP A 283 13.18 33.67 14.35
N GLU A 284 14.19 33.73 13.49
CA GLU A 284 14.09 33.25 12.12
C GLU A 284 13.72 31.76 12.10
N CYS A 285 14.35 30.97 12.98
CA CYS A 285 14.10 29.55 13.05
C CYS A 285 12.67 29.23 13.53
N ARG A 286 12.12 30.08 14.42
CA ARG A 286 10.76 29.89 14.91
C ARG A 286 9.73 29.96 13.79
N ASN A 287 10.01 30.73 12.76
CA ASN A 287 9.05 30.96 11.66
C ASN A 287 9.25 30.00 10.51
N THR A 288 10.13 29.01 10.67
CA THR A 288 10.39 28.02 9.63
C THR A 288 9.38 26.89 9.76
N LYS A 289 8.96 26.34 8.61
CA LYS A 289 8.00 25.25 8.58
C LYS A 289 8.49 24.05 9.39
N VAL A 290 7.53 23.37 10.02
CA VAL A 290 7.80 22.22 10.88
C VAL A 290 8.06 20.94 10.07
N ALA A 291 7.62 20.89 8.82
CA ALA A 291 7.69 19.68 8.00
C ALA A 291 9.15 19.26 7.76
N GLU A 292 9.46 18.01 8.08
CA GLU A 292 10.81 17.47 7.99
C GLU A 292 11.33 17.49 6.54
N ALA A 293 10.47 17.23 5.57
CA ALA A 293 10.88 17.18 4.16
C ALA A 293 11.38 18.53 3.67
N GLU A 294 10.80 19.63 4.16
CA GLU A 294 11.25 20.96 3.75
C GLU A 294 12.56 21.34 4.41
N MET A 295 12.82 20.86 5.63
CA MET A 295 14.07 21.12 6.30
C MET A 295 15.25 20.47 5.58
N ALA A 296 15.02 19.36 4.90
CA ALA A 296 16.08 18.65 4.18
C ALA A 296 16.65 19.47 3.02
N THR A 297 15.85 20.35 2.43
CA THR A 297 16.25 21.11 1.26
C THR A 297 16.61 22.57 1.55
N MET A 298 16.43 23.06 2.78
CA MET A 298 16.69 24.45 3.07
C MET A 298 18.19 24.72 3.21
N GLU A 299 18.58 25.98 3.03
CA GLU A 299 19.96 26.41 3.20
C GLU A 299 20.37 26.23 4.65
N LYS A 300 21.53 25.59 4.89
CA LYS A 300 22.03 25.36 6.25
C LYS A 300 22.67 26.64 6.77
N LYS A 301 22.16 27.17 7.87
CA LYS A 301 22.63 28.40 8.48
C LYS A 301 22.90 28.20 9.97
N GLY A 302 23.78 28.99 10.51
CA GLY A 302 24.05 28.97 11.95
C GLY A 302 24.74 30.21 12.45
N VAL A 303 24.78 30.36 13.77
CA VAL A 303 25.46 31.47 14.47
C VAL A 303 26.24 30.86 15.63
N ASP A 304 27.50 31.34 15.82
CA ASP A 304 28.35 30.90 16.93
C ASP A 304 27.72 31.40 18.24
N THR A 305 27.50 30.47 19.18
CA THR A 305 26.95 30.86 20.49
C THR A 305 27.96 31.52 21.38
N GLY A 306 29.26 31.41 21.07
CA GLY A 306 30.33 31.89 21.94
C GLY A 306 30.73 30.92 23.02
N PHE A 307 29.92 29.91 23.32
CA PHE A 307 30.31 28.86 24.26
C PHE A 307 31.32 27.91 23.62
N LYS A 308 32.18 27.31 24.46
CA LYS A 308 33.17 26.34 24.08
C LYS A 308 32.94 25.04 24.83
N ALA A 309 32.85 23.94 24.11
CA ALA A 309 32.79 22.61 24.71
C ALA A 309 34.19 22.03 24.80
N VAL A 310 34.43 21.15 25.74
CA VAL A 310 35.73 20.51 25.93
C VAL A 310 35.64 19.08 25.40
N HIS A 311 36.44 18.78 24.38
CA HIS A 311 36.50 17.43 23.81
C HIS A 311 37.06 16.48 24.88
N PRO A 312 36.29 15.45 25.28
CA PRO A 312 36.71 14.61 26.41
C PRO A 312 37.99 13.82 26.18
N LEU A 313 38.36 13.52 24.92
CA LEU A 313 39.53 12.71 24.63
C LEU A 313 40.76 13.52 24.32
N THR A 314 40.61 14.73 23.78
CA THR A 314 41.76 15.57 23.41
C THR A 314 41.98 16.74 24.37
N GLY A 315 40.95 17.14 25.10
CA GLY A 315 41.00 18.34 25.93
C GLY A 315 40.88 19.64 25.17
N GLU A 316 40.73 19.59 23.88
CA GLU A 316 40.62 20.81 23.05
C GLU A 316 39.27 21.48 23.29
N GLU A 317 39.29 22.81 23.28
CA GLU A 317 38.07 23.60 23.28
C GLU A 317 37.54 23.70 21.85
N ILE A 318 36.27 23.39 21.65
CA ILE A 318 35.64 23.46 20.35
C ILE A 318 34.40 24.35 20.44
N PRO A 319 34.09 25.13 19.39
CA PRO A 319 32.95 26.04 19.46
C PRO A 319 31.62 25.30 19.41
N VAL A 320 30.60 25.92 19.99
CA VAL A 320 29.22 25.44 19.94
C VAL A 320 28.43 26.45 19.11
N TRP A 321 27.80 25.97 18.06
CA TRP A 321 27.01 26.78 17.14
C TRP A 321 25.53 26.48 17.27
N ALA A 322 24.68 27.47 17.11
CA ALA A 322 23.25 27.23 16.91
C ALA A 322 23.02 27.09 15.41
N ALA A 323 22.27 26.04 15.01
CA ALA A 323 22.09 25.76 13.59
C ALA A 323 20.64 25.44 13.29
N ASN A 324 20.18 25.84 12.10
CA ASN A 324 18.77 25.67 11.74
C ASN A 324 18.40 24.23 11.38
N PHE A 325 19.38 23.37 11.17
CA PHE A 325 19.11 21.95 10.80
C PHE A 325 19.11 21.01 12.00
N VAL A 326 19.34 21.52 13.22
CA VAL A 326 19.28 20.71 14.44
C VAL A 326 17.95 20.99 15.12
N LEU A 327 17.20 19.94 15.45
CA LEU A 327 15.86 20.08 16.01
C LEU A 327 15.84 19.60 17.46
N MET A 328 15.11 20.33 18.32
CA MET A 328 14.93 19.92 19.72
C MET A 328 14.18 18.60 19.82
N GLU A 329 13.29 18.35 18.86
CA GLU A 329 12.48 17.14 18.87
C GLU A 329 13.28 15.88 18.55
N TYR A 330 14.49 16.02 18.03
CA TYR A 330 15.33 14.89 17.64
C TYR A 330 16.48 14.73 18.62
N GLY A 331 16.46 13.64 19.36
CA GLY A 331 17.53 13.33 20.31
C GLY A 331 17.62 14.37 21.40
N THR A 332 18.82 14.87 21.62
CA THR A 332 19.11 15.81 22.71
C THR A 332 19.04 17.26 22.27
N GLY A 333 18.82 17.53 21.02
CA GLY A 333 18.88 18.89 20.48
C GLY A 333 20.29 19.35 20.21
N ALA A 334 21.27 18.46 20.24
CA ALA A 334 22.67 18.76 19.99
C ALA A 334 23.30 17.66 19.17
N VAL A 335 24.22 18.01 18.26
CA VAL A 335 24.96 17.05 17.45
C VAL A 335 26.44 17.39 17.46
N MET A 336 27.27 16.37 17.32
CA MET A 336 28.70 16.61 17.07
C MET A 336 28.91 16.72 15.56
N ALA A 337 29.93 17.48 15.18
CA ALA A 337 30.24 17.68 13.76
C ALA A 337 31.67 17.21 13.48
N VAL A 338 31.81 16.47 12.39
CA VAL A 338 33.07 15.95 11.91
C VAL A 338 33.22 16.37 10.44
N PRO A 339 33.67 17.58 10.17
CA PRO A 339 33.63 18.08 8.79
C PRO A 339 34.56 17.36 7.83
N GLY A 340 35.57 16.66 8.31
CA GLY A 340 36.42 15.88 7.44
C GLY A 340 35.72 14.66 6.84
N HIS A 341 34.65 14.15 7.51
CA HIS A 341 34.09 12.85 7.15
C HIS A 341 32.56 12.81 7.09
N ASP A 342 31.94 13.98 7.11
CA ASP A 342 30.50 14.15 6.94
C ASP A 342 30.28 15.32 6.00
N GLN A 343 29.59 15.09 4.90
CA GLN A 343 29.49 16.13 3.86
C GLN A 343 28.69 17.35 4.31
N ARG A 344 27.63 17.16 5.10
CA ARG A 344 26.87 18.29 5.61
C ARG A 344 27.74 19.14 6.55
N ASP A 345 28.47 18.48 7.45
CA ASP A 345 29.36 19.19 8.36
C ASP A 345 30.50 19.90 7.61
N TYR A 346 30.96 19.27 6.52
CA TYR A 346 31.99 19.85 5.68
C TYR A 346 31.50 21.17 5.04
N GLU A 347 30.30 21.15 4.49
CA GLU A 347 29.74 22.32 3.83
C GLU A 347 29.52 23.47 4.84
N PHE A 348 29.00 23.14 6.03
CA PHE A 348 28.78 24.11 7.07
C PHE A 348 30.12 24.69 7.53
N ALA A 349 31.12 23.84 7.78
CA ALA A 349 32.44 24.31 8.22
C ALA A 349 33.09 25.17 7.17
N SER A 350 32.96 24.80 5.88
CA SER A 350 33.54 25.60 4.79
C SER A 350 32.89 26.97 4.70
N LYS A 351 31.57 27.01 4.89
CA LYS A 351 30.80 28.26 4.83
C LYS A 351 31.23 29.24 5.93
N TYR A 352 31.46 28.71 7.15
CA TYR A 352 31.71 29.55 8.31
C TYR A 352 33.17 29.55 8.78
N GLY A 353 34.07 28.95 8.00
CA GLY A 353 35.48 28.96 8.32
C GLY A 353 35.87 28.13 9.53
N LEU A 354 35.16 27.06 9.80
CA LEU A 354 35.43 26.19 10.94
C LEU A 354 36.51 25.16 10.61
N ASN A 355 37.22 24.68 11.61
CA ASN A 355 38.33 23.75 11.43
C ASN A 355 37.85 22.43 10.85
N ILE A 356 38.59 21.91 9.87
CA ILE A 356 38.31 20.61 9.25
C ILE A 356 39.49 19.70 9.49
N LYS A 357 39.33 18.69 10.35
CA LYS A 357 40.42 17.80 10.77
C LYS A 357 40.19 16.41 10.20
N PRO A 358 41.08 15.95 9.30
CA PRO A 358 40.91 14.58 8.77
C PRO A 358 41.40 13.54 9.78
N VAL A 359 40.66 12.45 9.92
CA VAL A 359 41.03 11.35 10.83
C VAL A 359 40.87 9.96 10.18
N ILE A 360 40.42 9.88 8.93
CA ILE A 360 40.28 8.62 8.20
C ILE A 360 41.15 8.71 6.95
N LEU A 361 42.02 7.72 6.74
CA LEU A 361 42.81 7.62 5.53
C LEU A 361 41.96 7.24 4.32
N ALA A 362 42.37 7.72 3.15
CA ALA A 362 41.79 7.28 1.89
C ALA A 362 42.06 5.79 1.67
N ALA A 363 41.32 5.20 0.74
CA ALA A 363 41.41 3.76 0.48
C ALA A 363 42.82 3.31 0.10
N ASP A 364 43.60 4.18 -0.54
CA ASP A 364 44.97 3.87 -0.94
C ASP A 364 45.99 4.10 0.17
N GLY A 365 45.55 4.45 1.35
CA GLY A 365 46.42 4.70 2.49
C GLY A 365 46.99 6.10 2.60
N SER A 366 46.66 6.98 1.67
CA SER A 366 47.10 8.38 1.72
C SER A 366 46.15 9.22 2.55
N GLU A 367 46.64 10.40 2.98
CA GLU A 367 45.72 11.33 3.63
C GLU A 367 44.67 11.86 2.64
N PRO A 368 43.42 12.05 3.09
CA PRO A 368 42.39 12.46 2.15
C PRO A 368 42.57 13.89 1.66
N ASP A 369 42.19 14.11 0.41
CA ASP A 369 42.13 15.45 -0.17
C ASP A 369 40.77 16.06 0.18
N LEU A 370 40.70 16.96 1.14
CA LEU A 370 39.48 17.60 1.61
C LEU A 370 39.27 18.97 0.99
N SER A 371 39.96 19.28 -0.12
CA SER A 371 39.83 20.61 -0.72
C SER A 371 38.45 20.82 -1.39
N GLN A 372 37.76 19.74 -1.80
CA GLN A 372 36.49 19.87 -2.50
C GLN A 372 35.34 19.20 -1.79
N GLN A 373 35.60 18.21 -0.96
CA GLN A 373 34.52 17.46 -0.31
C GLN A 373 35.07 16.65 0.85
N ALA A 374 34.19 16.18 1.71
CA ALA A 374 34.54 15.28 2.81
C ALA A 374 34.82 13.88 2.28
N LEU A 375 35.59 13.12 3.05
CA LEU A 375 35.76 11.68 2.80
C LEU A 375 34.77 10.93 3.69
N THR A 376 33.68 10.43 3.11
CA THR A 376 32.61 9.82 3.91
C THR A 376 32.74 8.31 4.06
N GLU A 377 33.62 7.67 3.29
CA GLU A 377 33.84 6.22 3.39
C GLU A 377 34.53 5.86 4.69
N LYS A 378 34.23 4.67 5.17
CA LYS A 378 34.92 4.10 6.33
C LYS A 378 36.34 3.73 5.95
N GLY A 379 37.25 3.79 6.93
CA GLY A 379 38.65 3.47 6.65
C GLY A 379 39.46 3.35 7.91
N VAL A 380 40.79 3.42 7.75
CA VAL A 380 41.73 3.28 8.83
C VAL A 380 42.01 4.65 9.45
N LEU A 381 42.08 4.69 10.79
CA LEU A 381 42.25 5.95 11.50
C LEU A 381 43.69 6.41 11.43
N PHE A 382 43.83 7.73 11.32
CA PHE A 382 45.10 8.45 11.58
C PHE A 382 44.73 9.74 12.31
N ASN A 383 45.75 10.44 12.81
CA ASN A 383 45.52 11.72 13.47
C ASN A 383 44.57 11.59 14.69
N SER A 384 44.55 10.39 15.27
CA SER A 384 43.59 10.02 16.30
C SER A 384 44.24 9.45 17.55
N GLY A 385 45.51 9.82 17.80
CA GLY A 385 46.22 9.42 19.01
C GLY A 385 46.33 7.91 19.14
N GLU A 386 45.95 7.40 20.30
CA GLU A 386 46.05 5.96 20.56
C GLU A 386 45.22 5.09 19.64
N PHE A 387 44.28 5.66 18.88
CA PHE A 387 43.38 4.92 18.00
C PHE A 387 43.93 4.84 16.57
N ASN A 388 45.09 5.41 16.27
CA ASN A 388 45.68 5.36 14.97
C ASN A 388 45.87 3.91 14.53
N GLY A 389 45.60 3.64 13.25
CA GLY A 389 45.79 2.30 12.66
C GLY A 389 44.63 1.35 12.80
N LEU A 390 43.59 1.71 13.56
CA LEU A 390 42.41 0.87 13.73
C LEU A 390 41.48 1.04 12.52
N ASP A 391 40.87 -0.06 12.11
CA ASP A 391 39.81 0.03 11.09
C ASP A 391 38.51 0.52 11.73
N HIS A 392 37.45 0.66 10.90
CA HIS A 392 36.18 1.25 11.36
C HIS A 392 35.63 0.52 12.57
N GLU A 393 35.54 -0.81 12.51
CA GLU A 393 34.88 -1.58 13.60
C GLU A 393 35.73 -1.55 14.86
N ALA A 394 37.03 -1.74 14.73
CA ALA A 394 37.93 -1.69 15.89
C ALA A 394 37.94 -0.32 16.53
N ALA A 395 37.95 0.73 15.71
CA ALA A 395 37.91 2.10 16.22
C ALA A 395 36.59 2.43 16.92
N PHE A 396 35.46 1.98 16.33
CA PHE A 396 34.17 2.17 16.96
C PHE A 396 34.18 1.61 18.39
N ASN A 397 34.64 0.35 18.50
CA ASN A 397 34.63 -0.32 19.79
C ASN A 397 35.62 0.31 20.78
N ALA A 398 36.82 0.62 20.30
CA ALA A 398 37.86 1.19 21.20
C ALA A 398 37.44 2.55 21.74
N ILE A 399 36.91 3.41 20.90
CA ILE A 399 36.48 4.74 21.33
C ILE A 399 35.25 4.65 22.22
N ALA A 400 34.28 3.81 21.86
CA ALA A 400 33.10 3.61 22.69
C ALA A 400 33.48 3.12 24.08
N ASP A 401 34.39 2.14 24.16
CA ASP A 401 34.86 1.58 25.41
C ASP A 401 35.58 2.65 26.25
N LYS A 402 36.44 3.44 25.62
CA LYS A 402 37.16 4.48 26.33
C LYS A 402 36.22 5.52 26.93
N LEU A 403 35.26 6.00 26.12
CA LEU A 403 34.29 6.98 26.60
C LEU A 403 33.42 6.44 27.72
N THR A 404 33.04 5.15 27.61
CA THR A 404 32.25 4.51 28.66
C THR A 404 33.05 4.42 29.98
N ALA A 405 34.31 4.00 29.86
CA ALA A 405 35.18 3.90 31.05
C ALA A 405 35.41 5.26 31.73
N MET A 406 35.43 6.32 30.95
CA MET A 406 35.60 7.69 31.48
C MET A 406 34.29 8.24 32.09
N GLY A 407 33.18 7.57 31.90
CA GLY A 407 31.87 8.02 32.39
C GLY A 407 31.23 9.10 31.56
N VAL A 408 31.72 9.32 30.34
CA VAL A 408 31.18 10.37 29.45
C VAL A 408 30.54 9.78 28.19
N GLY A 409 30.48 8.48 28.09
CA GLY A 409 29.88 7.83 26.92
C GLY A 409 29.03 6.66 27.30
N GLU A 410 28.05 6.32 26.43
CA GLU A 410 27.17 5.20 26.63
C GLU A 410 26.77 4.66 25.27
N ARG A 411 27.00 3.35 25.03
CA ARG A 411 26.50 2.73 23.80
C ARG A 411 24.99 2.77 23.83
N LYS A 412 24.38 3.02 22.69
CA LYS A 412 22.94 3.18 22.63
C LYS A 412 22.41 2.81 21.26
N VAL A 413 21.26 2.15 21.26
CA VAL A 413 20.51 1.92 20.05
C VAL A 413 19.41 2.98 20.01
N ASN A 414 19.36 3.71 18.92
CA ASN A 414 18.34 4.74 18.73
C ASN A 414 17.46 4.36 17.54
N TYR A 415 16.24 4.85 17.58
CA TYR A 415 15.30 4.74 16.48
C TYR A 415 14.91 6.13 16.04
N ARG A 416 14.84 6.33 14.69
CA ARG A 416 14.29 7.57 14.17
C ARG A 416 12.78 7.63 14.35
N LEU A 417 12.15 6.47 14.48
CA LEU A 417 10.72 6.36 14.76
C LEU A 417 10.34 7.19 15.98
N ARG A 418 9.27 7.94 15.85
CA ARG A 418 8.74 8.79 16.91
C ARG A 418 7.44 8.22 17.43
N ASP A 419 7.11 8.56 18.67
CA ASP A 419 5.81 8.17 19.22
C ASP A 419 4.68 8.76 18.37
N TRP A 420 3.58 8.08 18.36
CA TRP A 420 2.43 8.40 17.52
C TRP A 420 1.63 9.52 18.14
N GLY A 421 1.68 10.71 17.52
CA GLY A 421 0.87 11.86 17.96
C GLY A 421 -0.55 11.69 17.47
N VAL A 422 -1.49 11.53 18.40
CA VAL A 422 -2.86 11.22 18.05
C VAL A 422 -3.80 12.41 18.16
N SER A 423 -3.35 13.54 18.66
CA SER A 423 -4.20 14.73 18.81
C SER A 423 -4.36 15.45 17.49
N ARG A 424 -5.61 15.79 17.16
CA ARG A 424 -5.92 16.66 16.02
C ARG A 424 -6.85 17.76 16.50
N GLN A 425 -6.54 18.98 16.09
CA GLN A 425 -7.30 20.16 16.49
C GLN A 425 -8.39 20.43 15.46
N ARG A 426 -9.16 19.36 15.19
CA ARG A 426 -10.24 19.40 14.23
C ARG A 426 -11.48 18.75 14.85
N TYR A 427 -12.62 19.00 14.23
CA TYR A 427 -13.89 18.54 14.78
C TYR A 427 -14.26 17.13 14.32
N TRP A 428 -14.21 16.85 12.99
CA TRP A 428 -14.72 15.59 12.46
C TRP A 428 -13.73 14.46 12.70
N GLY A 429 -13.80 13.91 13.89
CA GLY A 429 -12.95 12.86 14.40
C GLY A 429 -13.50 12.35 15.72
N ALA A 430 -13.01 11.23 16.21
CA ALA A 430 -13.48 10.68 17.48
C ALA A 430 -12.90 11.50 18.62
N PRO A 431 -13.73 11.89 19.60
CA PRO A 431 -13.21 12.67 20.73
C PRO A 431 -12.19 11.85 21.56
N ILE A 432 -11.14 12.51 22.01
CA ILE A 432 -10.15 11.89 22.89
C ILE A 432 -10.73 11.81 24.30
N PRO A 433 -10.80 10.62 24.91
CA PRO A 433 -11.58 10.43 26.16
C PRO A 433 -10.78 10.76 27.41
N MET A 434 -10.36 12.01 27.55
CA MET A 434 -9.60 12.47 28.69
C MET A 434 -10.26 13.70 29.27
N VAL A 435 -10.09 13.91 30.58
CA VAL A 435 -10.64 15.07 31.27
C VAL A 435 -9.56 15.73 32.13
N THR A 436 -9.74 17.03 32.37
CA THR A 436 -8.88 17.81 33.26
C THR A 436 -9.73 18.34 34.41
N LEU A 437 -9.33 18.03 35.64
CA LEU A 437 -9.99 18.50 36.85
C LEU A 437 -9.63 19.94 37.14
N GLU A 438 -10.37 20.57 38.04
CA GLU A 438 -10.13 21.97 38.39
C GLU A 438 -8.71 22.24 38.91
N ASP A 439 -8.09 21.27 39.57
CA ASP A 439 -6.73 21.41 40.10
C ASP A 439 -5.67 21.14 39.02
N GLY A 440 -6.06 20.91 37.79
CA GLY A 440 -5.14 20.65 36.68
C GLY A 440 -4.80 19.18 36.49
N THR A 441 -5.29 18.30 37.31
CA THR A 441 -5.07 16.85 37.18
C THR A 441 -5.73 16.35 35.89
N VAL A 442 -4.97 15.64 35.07
CA VAL A 442 -5.49 15.00 33.85
C VAL A 442 -5.75 13.53 34.15
N MET A 443 -6.90 13.02 33.72
CA MET A 443 -7.25 11.63 33.97
C MET A 443 -8.12 11.09 32.85
N PRO A 444 -8.20 9.76 32.69
CA PRO A 444 -9.11 9.19 31.70
C PRO A 444 -10.58 9.47 32.05
N THR A 445 -11.39 9.67 31.03
CA THR A 445 -12.83 9.70 31.20
C THR A 445 -13.29 8.41 31.87
N PRO A 446 -14.11 8.48 32.94
CA PRO A 446 -14.57 7.25 33.57
C PRO A 446 -15.35 6.34 32.63
N ASP A 447 -15.20 5.04 32.82
CA ASP A 447 -15.82 4.05 31.93
C ASP A 447 -17.34 4.25 31.77
N ASP A 448 -18.02 4.65 32.85
CA ASP A 448 -19.48 4.84 32.77
C ASP A 448 -19.89 6.11 32.02
N GLN A 449 -18.93 6.92 31.62
CA GLN A 449 -19.17 8.10 30.78
C GLN A 449 -18.75 7.89 29.32
N LEU A 450 -18.31 6.69 28.97
CA LEU A 450 -17.99 6.35 27.60
C LEU A 450 -19.22 5.78 26.89
N PRO A 451 -19.42 6.07 25.62
CA PRO A 451 -18.57 6.89 24.76
C PRO A 451 -18.75 8.40 24.99
N VAL A 452 -17.67 9.15 24.75
CA VAL A 452 -17.75 10.59 24.62
C VAL A 452 -18.22 10.83 23.18
N ILE A 453 -19.43 11.32 23.03
CA ILE A 453 -20.11 11.39 21.73
C ILE A 453 -19.85 12.74 21.09
N LEU A 454 -19.37 12.71 19.84
CA LEU A 454 -19.19 13.92 19.05
C LEU A 454 -20.58 14.45 18.62
N PRO A 455 -20.89 15.72 18.88
CA PRO A 455 -22.16 16.25 18.40
C PRO A 455 -22.13 16.39 16.88
N GLU A 456 -23.22 15.97 16.22
CA GLU A 456 -23.26 15.99 14.76
C GLU A 456 -23.99 17.20 14.19
N ASP A 457 -24.86 17.82 15.00
CA ASP A 457 -25.65 18.98 14.57
C ASP A 457 -24.87 20.26 14.91
N VAL A 458 -23.96 20.63 14.05
CA VAL A 458 -23.05 21.76 14.28
C VAL A 458 -23.00 22.64 13.03
N VAL A 459 -22.49 23.86 13.21
CA VAL A 459 -22.22 24.79 12.11
C VAL A 459 -20.72 24.96 11.98
N MET A 460 -20.20 24.76 10.77
CA MET A 460 -18.76 24.85 10.47
C MET A 460 -18.46 26.25 9.97
N ASP A 461 -17.55 26.96 10.65
CA ASP A 461 -17.12 28.29 10.17
C ASP A 461 -15.81 28.22 9.39
N GLY A 462 -15.16 27.03 9.34
CA GLY A 462 -13.91 26.86 8.61
C GLY A 462 -12.67 27.32 9.36
N ILE A 463 -12.82 27.82 10.57
CA ILE A 463 -11.71 28.36 11.37
C ILE A 463 -11.52 27.54 12.63
N THR A 464 -12.55 27.47 13.49
CA THR A 464 -12.42 26.82 14.80
C THR A 464 -13.33 25.59 14.86
N SER A 465 -12.83 24.50 15.43
CA SER A 465 -13.63 23.31 15.69
C SER A 465 -14.88 23.69 16.52
N PRO A 466 -16.07 23.23 16.10
CA PRO A 466 -17.29 23.54 16.86
C PRO A 466 -17.25 23.11 18.32
N ILE A 467 -16.55 22.01 18.66
CA ILE A 467 -16.48 21.59 20.07
C ILE A 467 -15.48 22.41 20.85
N LYS A 468 -14.56 23.11 20.20
CA LYS A 468 -13.69 24.09 20.87
C LYS A 468 -14.40 25.43 21.02
N ALA A 469 -15.25 25.77 20.05
CA ALA A 469 -15.97 27.05 20.05
C ALA A 469 -17.09 27.07 21.07
N ASP A 470 -17.65 25.93 21.44
CA ASP A 470 -18.76 25.83 22.39
C ASP A 470 -18.23 25.44 23.78
N PRO A 471 -18.10 26.41 24.70
CA PRO A 471 -17.52 26.07 26.00
C PRO A 471 -18.43 25.12 26.83
N GLU A 472 -19.70 25.04 26.50
CA GLU A 472 -20.60 24.15 27.25
C GLU A 472 -20.33 22.67 26.91
N TRP A 473 -19.88 22.35 25.68
CA TRP A 473 -19.61 20.96 25.33
C TRP A 473 -18.53 20.36 26.20
N ALA A 474 -17.50 21.15 26.53
CA ALA A 474 -16.34 20.65 27.31
C ALA A 474 -16.68 20.39 28.77
N LYS A 475 -17.73 21.02 29.28
CA LYS A 475 -18.06 20.92 30.72
C LYS A 475 -18.62 19.55 31.07
N THR A 476 -18.12 18.97 32.15
CA THR A 476 -18.57 17.67 32.65
C THR A 476 -18.28 17.61 34.14
N THR A 477 -18.61 16.48 34.75
CA THR A 477 -18.26 16.23 36.16
C THR A 477 -17.61 14.82 36.26
N VAL A 478 -16.73 14.67 37.22
CA VAL A 478 -16.14 13.38 37.58
C VAL A 478 -16.25 13.26 39.10
N ASN A 479 -16.92 12.22 39.57
CA ASN A 479 -17.20 12.01 41.00
C ASN A 479 -17.80 13.25 41.63
N GLY A 480 -18.71 13.91 40.90
CA GLY A 480 -19.36 15.10 41.37
C GLY A 480 -18.58 16.39 41.30
N MET A 481 -17.32 16.31 40.88
CA MET A 481 -16.46 17.49 40.74
C MET A 481 -16.45 18.02 39.33
N PRO A 482 -16.44 19.34 39.12
CA PRO A 482 -16.34 19.89 37.77
C PRO A 482 -15.06 19.47 37.07
N ALA A 483 -15.16 19.22 35.76
CA ALA A 483 -14.04 18.83 34.93
C ALA A 483 -14.27 19.35 33.52
N LEU A 484 -13.22 19.37 32.72
CA LEU A 484 -13.28 19.77 31.32
C LEU A 484 -12.83 18.60 30.43
N ARG A 485 -13.63 18.27 29.43
CA ARG A 485 -13.29 17.28 28.42
C ARG A 485 -12.19 17.80 27.52
N GLU A 486 -11.34 16.90 27.04
CA GLU A 486 -10.42 17.20 25.96
C GLU A 486 -11.22 17.57 24.71
N THR A 487 -10.81 18.61 24.00
CA THR A 487 -11.51 19.06 22.79
C THR A 487 -10.77 18.72 21.51
N ASP A 488 -9.58 18.11 21.60
CA ASP A 488 -8.93 17.51 20.43
C ASP A 488 -9.63 16.21 20.08
N THR A 489 -9.57 15.83 18.79
CA THR A 489 -10.05 14.54 18.34
C THR A 489 -8.88 13.69 17.87
N PHE A 490 -9.13 12.40 17.66
CA PHE A 490 -8.10 11.45 17.25
C PHE A 490 -7.72 11.64 15.80
N ASP A 491 -6.42 11.46 15.52
CA ASP A 491 -5.89 11.16 14.19
C ASP A 491 -6.74 10.03 13.58
N THR A 492 -7.11 10.18 12.32
CA THR A 492 -7.96 9.19 11.65
C THR A 492 -7.28 7.84 11.48
N PHE A 493 -5.95 7.78 11.58
CA PHE A 493 -5.26 6.48 11.62
C PHE A 493 -5.66 5.66 12.84
N MET A 494 -6.17 6.28 13.88
CA MET A 494 -6.68 5.52 15.02
C MET A 494 -7.78 4.55 14.59
N GLU A 495 -8.76 5.06 13.84
CA GLU A 495 -9.88 4.24 13.41
C GLU A 495 -9.44 3.17 12.42
N SER A 496 -8.53 3.50 11.50
CA SER A 496 -8.12 2.56 10.46
C SER A 496 -7.12 1.52 10.97
N SER A 497 -6.69 1.61 12.23
CA SER A 497 -5.69 0.68 12.74
C SER A 497 -6.30 -0.61 13.29
N TRP A 498 -7.62 -0.65 13.54
CA TRP A 498 -8.19 -1.85 14.15
C TRP A 498 -9.52 -2.31 13.52
N TYR A 499 -10.00 -1.63 12.49
CA TYR A 499 -11.29 -1.95 11.86
C TYR A 499 -11.34 -3.40 11.37
N TYR A 500 -10.21 -3.90 10.86
CA TYR A 500 -10.12 -5.26 10.35
C TYR A 500 -10.48 -6.28 11.43
N ALA A 501 -10.11 -5.99 12.67
CA ALA A 501 -10.44 -6.86 13.80
C ALA A 501 -11.90 -6.72 14.19
N ARG A 502 -12.42 -5.49 14.17
CA ARG A 502 -13.83 -5.27 14.53
C ARG A 502 -14.78 -5.91 13.54
N TYR A 503 -14.39 -6.03 12.28
CA TYR A 503 -15.21 -6.75 11.29
C TYR A 503 -15.51 -8.19 11.71
N THR A 504 -14.66 -8.79 12.54
CA THR A 504 -14.87 -10.17 12.98
C THR A 504 -16.06 -10.29 13.93
N CYS A 505 -16.48 -9.18 14.56
CA CYS A 505 -17.55 -9.16 15.54
C CYS A 505 -18.17 -7.77 15.66
N PRO A 506 -18.74 -7.23 14.57
CA PRO A 506 -19.11 -5.82 14.56
C PRO A 506 -20.28 -5.47 15.48
N GLN A 507 -21.11 -6.45 15.85
CA GLN A 507 -22.24 -6.21 16.75
C GLN A 507 -21.94 -6.54 18.20
N TYR A 508 -20.71 -6.95 18.54
CA TYR A 508 -20.34 -7.31 19.90
C TYR A 508 -20.44 -6.09 20.80
N LYS A 509 -21.19 -6.18 21.89
CA LYS A 509 -21.48 -5.03 22.75
C LYS A 509 -20.76 -5.08 24.08
N GLU A 510 -20.01 -6.17 24.36
CA GLU A 510 -19.37 -6.35 25.68
C GLU A 510 -17.95 -5.88 25.70
N GLY A 511 -17.38 -5.49 24.57
CA GLY A 511 -16.02 -5.02 24.48
C GLY A 511 -15.62 -4.71 23.06
N MET A 512 -14.35 -4.37 22.89
CA MET A 512 -13.78 -4.03 21.59
C MET A 512 -13.85 -5.20 20.63
N LEU A 513 -13.46 -6.39 21.12
CA LEU A 513 -13.43 -7.62 20.32
C LEU A 513 -13.98 -8.78 21.12
N ASP A 514 -14.70 -9.66 20.42
CA ASP A 514 -15.02 -10.99 20.88
C ASP A 514 -13.82 -11.87 20.51
N SER A 515 -13.04 -12.30 21.51
CA SER A 515 -11.78 -12.99 21.25
C SER A 515 -11.97 -14.29 20.49
N GLU A 516 -13.05 -15.02 20.71
CA GLU A 516 -13.29 -16.26 19.98
C GLU A 516 -13.49 -15.99 18.49
N ALA A 517 -14.35 -15.02 18.17
CA ALA A 517 -14.58 -14.65 16.77
C ALA A 517 -13.31 -14.08 16.14
N ALA A 518 -12.64 -13.17 16.84
CA ALA A 518 -11.44 -12.56 16.33
C ALA A 518 -10.36 -13.60 16.04
N ASN A 519 -10.15 -14.54 16.95
CA ASN A 519 -9.10 -15.53 16.77
C ASN A 519 -9.46 -16.61 15.75
N TYR A 520 -10.74 -16.79 15.44
CA TYR A 520 -11.12 -17.64 14.32
C TYR A 520 -10.69 -17.01 12.98
N TRP A 521 -10.98 -15.71 12.78
CA TRP A 521 -10.77 -15.06 11.48
C TRP A 521 -9.36 -14.51 11.29
N LEU A 522 -8.72 -14.01 12.37
CA LEU A 522 -7.42 -13.35 12.27
C LEU A 522 -6.27 -14.35 12.34
N PRO A 523 -5.16 -14.07 11.72
CA PRO A 523 -4.86 -12.85 10.96
C PRO A 523 -5.57 -12.80 9.62
N VAL A 524 -5.69 -11.60 9.06
CA VAL A 524 -6.18 -11.41 7.70
C VAL A 524 -5.32 -12.23 6.76
N ASP A 525 -5.93 -13.03 5.89
CA ASP A 525 -5.16 -13.87 4.98
C ASP A 525 -4.55 -13.06 3.86
N ILE A 526 -5.30 -12.13 3.28
CA ILE A 526 -4.74 -11.21 2.30
C ILE A 526 -5.33 -9.82 2.50
N TYR A 527 -4.45 -8.81 2.51
CA TYR A 527 -4.79 -7.40 2.67
C TYR A 527 -4.38 -6.67 1.40
N ILE A 528 -5.29 -5.91 0.80
CA ILE A 528 -5.11 -5.36 -0.54
C ILE A 528 -5.31 -3.86 -0.50
N GLY A 529 -4.32 -3.11 -0.97
CA GLY A 529 -4.42 -1.66 -1.03
C GLY A 529 -3.21 -1.03 -1.69
N GLY A 530 -3.22 0.29 -1.81
CA GLY A 530 -2.16 1.01 -2.48
C GLY A 530 -0.87 1.10 -1.67
N ILE A 531 0.25 1.20 -2.38
CA ILE A 531 1.56 1.28 -1.72
C ILE A 531 1.73 2.58 -0.94
N GLU A 532 0.90 3.58 -1.19
CA GLU A 532 0.97 4.84 -0.44
C GLU A 532 0.70 4.63 1.05
N HIS A 533 0.13 3.50 1.44
CA HIS A 533 -0.13 3.17 2.84
C HIS A 533 1.01 2.42 3.51
N ALA A 534 2.13 2.22 2.81
CA ALA A 534 3.20 1.32 3.25
C ALA A 534 3.82 1.70 4.59
N ILE A 535 3.87 2.99 4.92
CA ILE A 535 4.51 3.43 6.16
C ILE A 535 3.45 3.67 7.23
N MET A 536 2.71 4.78 7.13
CA MET A 536 1.89 5.23 8.26
C MET A 536 0.79 4.23 8.61
N HIS A 537 -0.11 3.96 7.68
CA HIS A 537 -1.24 3.09 7.97
C HIS A 537 -0.79 1.70 8.38
N LEU A 538 0.09 1.09 7.58
CA LEU A 538 0.49 -0.29 7.82
C LEU A 538 1.32 -0.43 9.09
N LEU A 539 2.10 0.59 9.43
CA LEU A 539 2.85 0.54 10.68
C LEU A 539 1.92 0.61 11.88
N TYR A 540 0.96 1.52 11.87
CA TYR A 540 0.00 1.64 12.98
C TYR A 540 -0.93 0.43 13.06
N PHE A 541 -1.32 -0.13 11.95
CA PHE A 541 -2.07 -1.37 11.81
C PHE A 541 -1.34 -2.52 12.54
N ARG A 542 -0.03 -2.66 12.29
CA ARG A 542 0.79 -3.66 12.94
C ARG A 542 0.95 -3.39 14.44
N PHE A 543 1.20 -2.13 14.77
CA PHE A 543 1.37 -1.71 16.17
C PHE A 543 0.10 -1.97 16.98
N PHE A 544 -1.03 -1.55 16.44
CA PHE A 544 -2.31 -1.70 17.13
C PHE A 544 -2.63 -3.17 17.36
N HIS A 545 -2.30 -4.03 16.40
CA HIS A 545 -2.50 -5.47 16.56
C HIS A 545 -1.72 -5.99 17.75
N LYS A 546 -0.47 -5.56 17.90
CA LYS A 546 0.36 -5.99 19.02
C LYS A 546 -0.18 -5.47 20.35
N LEU A 547 -0.73 -4.25 20.35
CA LEU A 547 -1.40 -3.73 21.55
C LEU A 547 -2.60 -4.58 21.92
N MET A 548 -3.41 -4.98 20.95
CA MET A 548 -4.57 -5.83 21.21
C MET A 548 -4.14 -7.22 21.68
N ARG A 549 -3.05 -7.75 21.09
CA ARG A 549 -2.50 -9.03 21.56
C ARG A 549 -2.09 -8.95 23.03
N ASP A 550 -1.37 -7.90 23.39
CA ASP A 550 -0.87 -7.76 24.76
C ASP A 550 -2.00 -7.46 25.75
N ALA A 551 -3.14 -7.00 25.26
CA ALA A 551 -4.35 -6.84 26.07
C ALA A 551 -5.18 -8.14 26.16
N GLY A 552 -4.73 -9.21 25.50
CA GLY A 552 -5.42 -10.50 25.57
C GLY A 552 -6.56 -10.67 24.60
N MET A 553 -6.70 -9.77 23.64
CA MET A 553 -7.85 -9.80 22.71
C MET A 553 -7.61 -10.69 21.50
N VAL A 554 -6.36 -10.79 21.04
CA VAL A 554 -5.98 -11.62 19.89
C VAL A 554 -4.73 -12.40 20.24
N ASN A 555 -4.52 -13.54 19.57
CA ASN A 555 -3.39 -14.42 19.88
C ASN A 555 -2.35 -14.51 18.77
N SER A 556 -2.46 -13.67 17.76
CA SER A 556 -1.47 -13.63 16.67
C SER A 556 -0.58 -12.40 16.81
N ASP A 557 0.61 -12.45 16.20
CA ASP A 557 1.60 -11.39 16.33
C ASP A 557 1.45 -10.29 15.27
N GLU A 558 0.93 -10.65 14.10
CA GLU A 558 0.81 -9.72 12.97
C GLU A 558 -0.62 -9.77 12.44
N PRO A 559 -1.12 -8.63 11.95
CA PRO A 559 -2.52 -8.57 11.54
C PRO A 559 -2.83 -9.22 10.20
N ALA A 560 -1.86 -9.36 9.30
CA ALA A 560 -2.12 -9.87 7.96
C ALA A 560 -0.95 -10.73 7.48
N LYS A 561 -1.29 -11.89 6.88
CA LYS A 561 -0.28 -12.82 6.35
C LYS A 561 0.32 -12.31 5.04
N GLN A 562 -0.53 -11.89 4.12
CA GLN A 562 -0.10 -11.44 2.80
C GLN A 562 -0.58 -10.01 2.56
N LEU A 563 0.28 -9.21 1.96
CA LEU A 563 -0.07 -7.86 1.52
C LEU A 563 0.11 -7.78 0.02
N LEU A 564 -0.94 -7.35 -0.68
CA LEU A 564 -0.88 -7.14 -2.12
C LEU A 564 -1.07 -5.65 -2.40
N CYS A 565 -0.02 -5.02 -2.95
CA CYS A 565 -0.09 -3.60 -3.29
C CYS A 565 -0.46 -3.45 -4.75
N GLN A 566 -1.59 -2.81 -5.01
CA GLN A 566 -2.06 -2.62 -6.38
C GLN A 566 -1.34 -1.46 -7.05
N GLY A 567 -1.25 -1.54 -8.40
CA GLY A 567 -0.74 -0.43 -9.19
C GLY A 567 -1.82 0.60 -9.49
N MET A 568 -1.38 1.79 -9.88
CA MET A 568 -2.29 2.89 -10.19
C MET A 568 -3.02 2.68 -11.51
N VAL A 569 -4.19 3.34 -11.65
CA VAL A 569 -4.90 3.41 -12.93
C VAL A 569 -4.60 4.76 -13.55
N LEU A 570 -4.10 4.74 -14.79
CA LEU A 570 -3.72 5.95 -15.53
C LEU A 570 -4.70 6.19 -16.68
N ALA A 571 -4.86 7.44 -17.06
CA ALA A 571 -5.68 7.80 -18.21
C ALA A 571 -5.02 8.97 -18.95
N ASP A 572 -5.39 9.10 -20.24
CA ASP A 572 -4.95 10.24 -21.04
C ASP A 572 -5.43 11.54 -20.41
N ALA A 573 -4.61 12.59 -20.53
CA ALA A 573 -4.99 13.92 -20.04
C ALA A 573 -4.79 14.95 -21.15
N PHE A 574 -5.78 15.83 -21.31
CA PHE A 574 -5.81 16.85 -22.36
C PHE A 574 -6.23 18.18 -21.79
N TYR A 575 -5.69 19.27 -22.34
CA TYR A 575 -6.17 20.61 -22.00
C TYR A 575 -6.10 21.51 -23.23
N TYR A 576 -6.84 22.62 -23.18
CA TYR A 576 -6.64 23.73 -24.13
C TYR A 576 -6.41 25.01 -23.32
N VAL A 577 -5.71 25.95 -23.94
CA VAL A 577 -5.37 27.21 -23.29
C VAL A 577 -6.52 28.20 -23.52
N GLY A 578 -7.05 28.74 -22.44
CA GLY A 578 -8.12 29.74 -22.53
C GLY A 578 -7.61 31.14 -22.87
N GLU A 579 -8.55 32.08 -22.97
CA GLU A 579 -8.23 33.46 -23.36
C GLU A 579 -7.27 34.14 -22.41
N ASN A 580 -7.33 33.77 -21.11
CA ASN A 580 -6.48 34.38 -20.10
C ASN A 580 -5.24 33.55 -19.77
N GLY A 581 -4.91 32.58 -20.63
CA GLY A 581 -3.75 31.71 -20.44
C GLY A 581 -3.99 30.55 -19.50
N GLU A 582 -5.20 30.39 -18.98
CA GLU A 582 -5.52 29.30 -18.06
C GLU A 582 -5.64 27.97 -18.83
N ARG A 583 -5.32 26.87 -18.15
CA ARG A 583 -5.49 25.55 -18.70
C ARG A 583 -6.89 25.03 -18.39
N ASN A 584 -7.63 24.66 -19.43
CA ASN A 584 -8.96 24.08 -19.31
C ASN A 584 -8.86 22.60 -19.63
N TRP A 585 -8.91 21.77 -18.62
CA TRP A 585 -8.73 20.33 -18.76
C TRP A 585 -10.01 19.69 -19.29
N VAL A 586 -9.85 18.84 -20.30
CA VAL A 586 -10.96 18.22 -21.04
C VAL A 586 -10.93 16.72 -20.75
N SER A 587 -12.08 16.17 -20.37
CA SER A 587 -12.20 14.74 -20.11
C SER A 587 -11.74 13.93 -21.32
N PRO A 588 -11.00 12.83 -21.12
CA PRO A 588 -10.58 12.00 -22.26
C PRO A 588 -11.74 11.49 -23.11
N VAL A 589 -12.93 11.30 -22.51
CA VAL A 589 -14.10 10.82 -23.28
C VAL A 589 -14.61 11.89 -24.24
N ASP A 590 -14.30 13.15 -23.98
CA ASP A 590 -14.71 14.27 -24.84
C ASP A 590 -13.63 14.67 -25.85
N ALA A 591 -12.49 14.02 -25.82
CA ALA A 591 -11.39 14.31 -26.76
C ALA A 591 -11.52 13.47 -28.01
N ILE A 592 -11.45 14.11 -29.16
CA ILE A 592 -11.45 13.45 -30.47
C ILE A 592 -10.01 13.38 -30.93
N VAL A 593 -9.44 12.16 -31.00
CA VAL A 593 -8.01 12.00 -31.22
C VAL A 593 -7.72 11.38 -32.56
N GLU A 594 -6.57 11.76 -33.13
CA GLU A 594 -5.98 11.13 -34.31
C GLU A 594 -4.72 10.38 -33.84
N ARG A 595 -4.57 9.17 -34.35
CA ARG A 595 -3.42 8.33 -33.98
C ARG A 595 -2.58 7.99 -35.18
N ASP A 596 -1.27 7.82 -34.97
CA ASP A 596 -0.37 7.38 -36.03
C ASP A 596 -0.44 5.86 -36.18
N GLU A 597 0.43 5.30 -37.04
CA GLU A 597 0.44 3.87 -37.32
C GLU A 597 0.79 3.04 -36.09
N LYS A 598 1.50 3.63 -35.14
CA LYS A 598 1.90 2.94 -33.90
C LYS A 598 0.90 3.14 -32.76
N GLY A 599 -0.23 3.82 -33.06
CA GLY A 599 -1.27 4.05 -32.05
C GLY A 599 -1.03 5.25 -31.16
N ARG A 600 0.02 6.03 -31.39
CA ARG A 600 0.31 7.21 -30.58
C ARG A 600 -0.60 8.36 -30.96
N ILE A 601 -1.04 9.13 -29.96
CA ILE A 601 -1.88 10.30 -30.22
C ILE A 601 -1.03 11.41 -30.82
N VAL A 602 -1.39 11.85 -32.02
CA VAL A 602 -0.65 12.91 -32.74
C VAL A 602 -1.43 14.21 -32.80
N LYS A 603 -2.74 14.17 -32.61
CA LYS A 603 -3.58 15.36 -32.65
C LYS A 603 -4.87 15.10 -31.88
N ALA A 604 -5.41 16.13 -31.22
CA ALA A 604 -6.67 16.01 -30.51
C ALA A 604 -7.42 17.33 -30.53
N LYS A 605 -8.75 17.23 -30.52
CA LYS A 605 -9.62 18.40 -30.39
C LYS A 605 -10.87 17.99 -29.61
N ASP A 606 -11.62 18.99 -29.13
CA ASP A 606 -12.91 18.72 -28.49
C ASP A 606 -14.04 19.06 -29.48
N ALA A 607 -15.28 18.83 -29.03
CA ALA A 607 -16.45 19.05 -29.90
C ALA A 607 -16.64 20.51 -30.24
N ALA A 608 -16.12 21.43 -29.42
CA ALA A 608 -16.20 22.88 -29.66
C ALA A 608 -15.12 23.37 -30.61
N GLY A 609 -14.21 22.50 -31.04
CA GLY A 609 -13.16 22.84 -31.99
C GLY A 609 -11.86 23.32 -31.36
N HIS A 610 -11.74 23.30 -30.02
CA HIS A 610 -10.46 23.69 -29.40
C HIS A 610 -9.40 22.64 -29.71
N GLU A 611 -8.20 23.12 -30.10
CA GLU A 611 -7.06 22.21 -30.23
C GLU A 611 -6.56 21.83 -28.84
N LEU A 612 -6.41 20.53 -28.60
CA LEU A 612 -6.04 20.04 -27.29
C LEU A 612 -4.56 19.69 -27.24
N VAL A 613 -3.94 20.00 -26.12
CA VAL A 613 -2.56 19.59 -25.82
C VAL A 613 -2.66 18.26 -25.04
N TYR A 614 -2.03 17.22 -25.58
CA TYR A 614 -1.99 15.92 -24.93
C TYR A 614 -0.77 15.88 -24.00
N THR A 615 -1.00 15.62 -22.71
CA THR A 615 0.08 15.60 -21.72
C THR A 615 0.54 14.19 -21.37
N GLY A 616 0.01 13.17 -22.05
CA GLY A 616 0.38 11.78 -21.79
C GLY A 616 -0.55 11.11 -20.81
N MET A 617 -0.25 9.85 -20.53
CA MET A 617 -0.95 9.08 -19.50
C MET A 617 -0.51 9.58 -18.14
N SER A 618 -1.46 9.81 -17.24
CA SER A 618 -1.16 10.20 -15.88
C SER A 618 -2.21 9.68 -14.93
N LYS A 619 -1.89 9.70 -13.65
CA LYS A 619 -2.82 9.27 -12.61
C LYS A 619 -4.14 10.03 -12.76
N MET A 620 -5.25 9.33 -12.65
CA MET A 620 -6.56 9.97 -12.73
C MET A 620 -6.73 10.94 -11.58
N SER A 621 -7.14 12.18 -11.89
CA SER A 621 -7.29 13.22 -10.89
C SER A 621 -8.40 14.17 -11.29
N LYS A 622 -9.01 14.82 -10.28
CA LYS A 622 -10.02 15.84 -10.51
C LYS A 622 -9.39 17.07 -11.18
N SER A 623 -8.16 17.40 -10.80
CA SER A 623 -7.49 18.59 -11.33
C SER A 623 -7.22 18.48 -12.82
N LYS A 624 -6.98 17.29 -13.34
CA LYS A 624 -6.75 17.06 -14.77
C LYS A 624 -7.99 16.59 -15.50
N ASN A 625 -9.10 16.41 -14.79
CA ASN A 625 -10.38 16.00 -15.38
C ASN A 625 -10.21 14.73 -16.23
N ASN A 626 -9.31 13.84 -15.84
CA ASN A 626 -9.08 12.62 -16.59
C ASN A 626 -9.60 11.37 -15.89
N GLY A 627 -10.43 11.52 -14.87
CA GLY A 627 -11.10 10.39 -14.24
C GLY A 627 -12.16 9.81 -15.13
N ILE A 628 -12.23 8.48 -15.14
CA ILE A 628 -13.30 7.75 -15.85
C ILE A 628 -14.32 7.33 -14.81
N ASP A 629 -15.58 7.65 -15.03
CA ASP A 629 -16.65 7.35 -14.09
C ASP A 629 -17.02 5.87 -14.20
N PRO A 630 -16.79 5.07 -13.14
CA PRO A 630 -17.15 3.65 -13.20
C PRO A 630 -18.63 3.42 -13.49
N GLN A 631 -19.52 4.27 -12.98
CA GLN A 631 -20.94 4.07 -13.18
C GLN A 631 -21.32 4.18 -14.65
N VAL A 632 -20.74 5.16 -15.37
CA VAL A 632 -21.00 5.30 -16.79
C VAL A 632 -20.54 4.05 -17.55
N MET A 633 -19.38 3.52 -17.18
CA MET A 633 -18.86 2.33 -17.86
C MET A 633 -19.71 1.11 -17.58
N VAL A 634 -20.19 0.95 -16.34
CA VAL A 634 -21.06 -0.19 -16.02
C VAL A 634 -22.38 -0.07 -16.75
N GLU A 635 -22.93 1.14 -16.83
CA GLU A 635 -24.20 1.34 -17.54
C GLU A 635 -24.04 1.05 -19.03
N ARG A 636 -22.88 1.35 -19.59
CA ARG A 636 -22.62 1.13 -21.01
C ARG A 636 -22.29 -0.32 -21.36
N TYR A 637 -21.47 -0.99 -20.54
CA TYR A 637 -20.92 -2.30 -20.88
C TYR A 637 -21.30 -3.41 -19.92
N GLY A 638 -21.80 -3.07 -18.73
CA GLY A 638 -22.04 -4.05 -17.68
C GLY A 638 -20.88 -4.15 -16.71
N ALA A 639 -21.19 -4.59 -15.49
CA ALA A 639 -20.19 -4.72 -14.44
C ALA A 639 -19.14 -5.76 -14.78
N ASP A 640 -19.56 -6.91 -15.34
CA ASP A 640 -18.62 -7.99 -15.66
C ASP A 640 -17.57 -7.54 -16.68
N THR A 641 -17.96 -6.73 -17.65
CA THR A 641 -17.01 -6.22 -18.65
C THR A 641 -15.97 -5.34 -18.01
N VAL A 642 -16.38 -4.43 -17.13
CA VAL A 642 -15.45 -3.54 -16.45
C VAL A 642 -14.49 -4.35 -15.56
N ARG A 643 -15.02 -5.30 -14.81
CA ARG A 643 -14.21 -6.17 -13.95
C ARG A 643 -13.19 -6.96 -14.77
N LEU A 644 -13.63 -7.53 -15.89
CA LEU A 644 -12.74 -8.33 -16.74
C LEU A 644 -11.61 -7.47 -17.30
N PHE A 645 -11.94 -6.27 -17.79
CA PHE A 645 -10.92 -5.38 -18.30
C PHE A 645 -9.88 -5.06 -17.20
N MET A 646 -10.35 -4.74 -16.00
CA MET A 646 -9.47 -4.38 -14.91
C MET A 646 -8.47 -5.49 -14.58
N MET A 647 -8.90 -6.74 -14.70
CA MET A 647 -8.04 -7.87 -14.34
C MET A 647 -7.17 -8.35 -15.50
N PHE A 648 -7.58 -8.06 -16.74
CA PHE A 648 -6.84 -8.51 -17.91
C PHE A 648 -5.78 -7.53 -18.40
N ALA A 649 -6.01 -6.24 -18.18
CA ALA A 649 -5.21 -5.19 -18.86
C ALA A 649 -3.76 -5.13 -18.35
N SER A 650 -3.51 -5.56 -17.12
CA SER A 650 -2.17 -5.41 -16.53
C SER A 650 -2.08 -6.29 -15.27
N PRO A 651 -0.88 -6.76 -14.89
CA PRO A 651 -0.72 -7.42 -13.60
C PRO A 651 -1.19 -6.52 -12.45
N ALA A 652 -1.71 -7.13 -11.39
CA ALA A 652 -2.36 -6.39 -10.29
C ALA A 652 -1.44 -5.34 -9.65
N ASP A 653 -0.15 -5.63 -9.53
CA ASP A 653 0.80 -4.74 -8.87
C ASP A 653 1.45 -3.73 -9.81
N MET A 654 1.06 -3.71 -11.08
CA MET A 654 1.60 -2.80 -12.10
C MET A 654 0.57 -1.74 -12.45
N THR A 655 1.04 -0.63 -12.99
CA THR A 655 0.11 0.41 -13.45
C THR A 655 -0.76 -0.13 -14.57
N LEU A 656 -2.00 0.37 -14.62
CA LEU A 656 -2.97 0.01 -15.64
C LEU A 656 -3.33 1.26 -16.44
N GLU A 657 -3.17 1.20 -17.75
CA GLU A 657 -3.54 2.30 -18.64
C GLU A 657 -4.97 2.09 -19.12
N TRP A 658 -5.83 3.06 -18.80
CA TRP A 658 -7.23 2.97 -19.23
C TRP A 658 -7.34 3.21 -20.73
N GLN A 659 -7.95 2.26 -21.43
CA GLN A 659 -8.27 2.41 -22.87
C GLN A 659 -9.63 1.81 -23.11
N GLU A 660 -10.54 2.61 -23.66
CA GLU A 660 -11.88 2.14 -23.89
C GLU A 660 -11.93 1.01 -24.92
N SER A 661 -10.97 0.97 -25.86
CA SER A 661 -10.90 -0.14 -26.82
C SER A 661 -10.67 -1.47 -26.12
N GLY A 662 -9.92 -1.45 -25.01
CA GLY A 662 -9.73 -2.68 -24.21
C GLY A 662 -11.01 -3.11 -23.52
N VAL A 663 -11.81 -2.14 -23.06
CA VAL A 663 -13.10 -2.44 -22.44
C VAL A 663 -14.02 -3.06 -23.49
N GLU A 664 -14.04 -2.49 -24.69
CA GLU A 664 -14.83 -3.05 -25.80
C GLU A 664 -14.39 -4.47 -26.13
N GLY A 665 -13.08 -4.75 -26.11
CA GLY A 665 -12.55 -6.08 -26.33
C GLY A 665 -13.01 -7.06 -25.29
N ALA A 666 -13.04 -6.66 -24.02
CA ALA A 666 -13.55 -7.49 -22.94
C ALA A 666 -15.02 -7.81 -23.16
N ASN A 667 -15.80 -6.81 -23.58
CA ASN A 667 -17.23 -7.00 -23.84
C ASN A 667 -17.43 -8.00 -24.99
N ARG A 668 -16.65 -7.88 -26.06
CA ARG A 668 -16.74 -8.82 -27.19
C ARG A 668 -16.40 -10.24 -26.75
N PHE A 669 -15.43 -10.40 -25.87
CA PHE A 669 -15.09 -11.72 -25.37
C PHE A 669 -16.26 -12.34 -24.61
N LEU A 670 -16.93 -11.56 -23.74
CA LEU A 670 -18.07 -12.08 -23.01
C LEU A 670 -19.22 -12.44 -23.95
N LYS A 671 -19.40 -11.68 -25.01
CA LYS A 671 -20.40 -12.01 -26.03
C LYS A 671 -20.08 -13.34 -26.70
N ARG A 672 -18.80 -13.62 -26.97
CA ARG A 672 -18.40 -14.88 -27.58
C ARG A 672 -18.65 -16.07 -26.65
N VAL A 673 -18.37 -15.86 -25.34
CA VAL A 673 -18.64 -16.92 -24.36
C VAL A 673 -20.13 -17.20 -24.30
N TRP A 674 -20.94 -16.14 -24.24
CA TRP A 674 -22.41 -16.31 -24.24
C TRP A 674 -22.90 -17.05 -25.45
N LYS A 675 -22.41 -16.63 -26.61
CA LYS A 675 -22.83 -17.25 -27.88
C LYS A 675 -22.51 -18.76 -27.94
N LEU A 676 -21.31 -19.11 -27.51
CA LEU A 676 -20.90 -20.51 -27.55
C LEU A 676 -21.78 -21.38 -26.63
N VAL A 677 -22.08 -20.87 -25.44
CA VAL A 677 -22.98 -21.60 -24.53
C VAL A 677 -24.38 -21.67 -25.11
N TYR A 678 -24.86 -20.56 -25.70
CA TYR A 678 -26.18 -20.57 -26.32
C TYR A 678 -26.29 -21.62 -27.41
N GLU A 679 -25.31 -21.68 -28.32
CA GLU A 679 -25.31 -22.64 -29.40
C GLU A 679 -25.23 -24.07 -28.87
N HIS A 680 -24.43 -24.29 -27.83
CA HIS A 680 -24.30 -25.61 -27.24
C HIS A 680 -25.62 -26.10 -26.59
N THR A 681 -26.22 -25.24 -25.78
CA THR A 681 -27.45 -25.62 -25.06
C THR A 681 -28.66 -25.72 -25.98
N ALA A 682 -28.65 -25.00 -27.09
CA ALA A 682 -29.75 -25.07 -28.06
C ALA A 682 -29.88 -26.45 -28.68
N LYS A 683 -28.83 -27.26 -28.66
CA LYS A 683 -28.86 -28.62 -29.24
C LYS A 683 -29.43 -29.65 -28.28
N GLY A 684 -29.80 -29.27 -27.07
CA GLY A 684 -30.47 -30.16 -26.14
C GLY A 684 -29.55 -30.93 -25.22
N ASP A 685 -30.05 -32.00 -24.67
CA ASP A 685 -29.36 -32.77 -23.64
C ASP A 685 -28.05 -33.38 -24.17
N VAL A 686 -27.14 -33.63 -23.25
CA VAL A 686 -25.79 -34.08 -23.55
C VAL A 686 -25.57 -35.45 -22.93
N ALA A 687 -25.00 -36.37 -23.67
CA ALA A 687 -24.66 -37.70 -23.17
C ALA A 687 -23.46 -37.64 -22.26
N ALA A 688 -23.26 -38.67 -21.44
CA ALA A 688 -22.11 -38.77 -20.55
C ALA A 688 -20.81 -38.87 -21.38
N LEU A 689 -19.76 -38.23 -20.89
CA LEU A 689 -18.45 -38.30 -21.52
C LEU A 689 -17.85 -39.68 -21.30
N ASN A 690 -17.42 -40.34 -22.39
CA ASN A 690 -16.71 -41.61 -22.32
C ASN A 690 -15.26 -41.36 -22.73
N VAL A 691 -14.39 -41.20 -21.74
CA VAL A 691 -13.00 -40.81 -21.98
C VAL A 691 -12.28 -41.86 -22.83
N ASP A 692 -12.60 -43.14 -22.63
CA ASP A 692 -11.93 -44.21 -23.33
C ASP A 692 -12.31 -44.28 -24.82
N ALA A 693 -13.41 -43.64 -25.20
CA ALA A 693 -13.91 -43.69 -26.59
C ALA A 693 -13.51 -42.44 -27.40
N LEU A 694 -12.72 -41.54 -26.86
CA LEU A 694 -12.38 -40.29 -27.53
C LEU A 694 -11.39 -40.52 -28.68
N THR A 695 -11.60 -39.84 -29.81
CA THR A 695 -10.64 -39.81 -30.89
C THR A 695 -9.38 -39.03 -30.48
N GLU A 696 -8.33 -39.10 -31.28
CA GLU A 696 -7.10 -38.39 -31.01
C GLU A 696 -7.31 -36.88 -30.95
N ASN A 697 -8.13 -36.34 -31.86
CA ASN A 697 -8.44 -34.93 -31.86
C ASN A 697 -9.24 -34.52 -30.61
N GLN A 698 -10.15 -35.36 -30.17
CA GLN A 698 -10.93 -35.12 -28.97
C GLN A 698 -10.03 -35.19 -27.73
N LYS A 699 -9.09 -36.14 -27.70
CA LYS A 699 -8.13 -36.25 -26.60
C LYS A 699 -7.24 -35.00 -26.56
N ALA A 700 -6.81 -34.47 -27.69
CA ALA A 700 -5.99 -33.28 -27.74
C ALA A 700 -6.75 -32.08 -27.22
N LEU A 701 -8.02 -31.92 -27.57
CA LEU A 701 -8.83 -30.83 -27.05
C LEU A 701 -9.02 -30.96 -25.54
N ARG A 702 -9.32 -32.17 -25.08
CA ARG A 702 -9.50 -32.39 -23.65
C ARG A 702 -8.21 -32.10 -22.88
N ARG A 703 -7.06 -32.44 -23.45
CA ARG A 703 -5.76 -32.12 -22.89
C ARG A 703 -5.63 -30.60 -22.70
N ASP A 704 -6.01 -29.85 -23.75
CA ASP A 704 -5.95 -28.38 -23.66
C ASP A 704 -6.88 -27.84 -22.57
N VAL A 705 -8.06 -28.41 -22.41
CA VAL A 705 -8.99 -28.02 -21.35
C VAL A 705 -8.35 -28.21 -19.98
N HIS A 706 -7.77 -29.37 -19.72
CA HIS A 706 -7.25 -29.66 -18.39
C HIS A 706 -5.92 -28.95 -18.13
N LYS A 707 -5.11 -28.74 -19.16
CA LYS A 707 -3.91 -27.90 -19.00
C LYS A 707 -4.30 -26.47 -18.66
N THR A 708 -5.37 -25.96 -19.25
CA THR A 708 -5.86 -24.62 -18.95
C THR A 708 -6.34 -24.55 -17.50
N ILE A 709 -7.07 -25.56 -17.03
CA ILE A 709 -7.51 -25.60 -15.64
C ILE A 709 -6.30 -25.52 -14.70
N ALA A 710 -5.26 -26.31 -14.98
CA ALA A 710 -4.06 -26.32 -14.14
C ALA A 710 -3.38 -24.96 -14.14
N LYS A 711 -3.25 -24.32 -15.33
CA LYS A 711 -2.59 -23.02 -15.42
C LYS A 711 -3.39 -21.92 -14.71
N VAL A 712 -4.69 -21.89 -14.93
CA VAL A 712 -5.54 -20.86 -14.31
C VAL A 712 -5.54 -21.02 -12.80
N THR A 713 -5.60 -22.26 -12.32
CA THR A 713 -5.55 -22.51 -10.89
C THR A 713 -4.27 -21.98 -10.27
N ASP A 714 -3.13 -22.26 -10.90
CA ASP A 714 -1.84 -21.76 -10.41
C ASP A 714 -1.74 -20.23 -10.51
N ASP A 715 -2.22 -19.66 -11.64
CA ASP A 715 -2.15 -18.23 -11.86
C ASP A 715 -2.99 -17.45 -10.84
N ILE A 716 -4.19 -17.95 -10.49
CA ILE A 716 -5.02 -17.23 -9.51
C ILE A 716 -4.57 -17.53 -8.08
N GLY A 717 -4.34 -18.78 -7.75
CA GLY A 717 -4.14 -19.22 -6.37
C GLY A 717 -2.75 -18.93 -5.82
N ARG A 718 -1.71 -19.22 -6.61
CA ARG A 718 -0.34 -19.07 -6.14
C ARG A 718 0.31 -17.80 -6.67
N ARG A 719 0.25 -17.60 -8.00
CA ARG A 719 0.97 -16.50 -8.65
C ARG A 719 0.21 -15.17 -8.54
N GLN A 720 -1.10 -15.23 -8.47
CA GLN A 720 -1.97 -14.04 -8.48
C GLN A 720 -1.69 -13.15 -9.70
N THR A 721 -1.47 -13.81 -10.83
CA THR A 721 -1.30 -13.16 -12.13
C THR A 721 -2.60 -13.33 -12.92
N PHE A 722 -3.57 -12.45 -12.63
CA PHE A 722 -4.92 -12.61 -13.17
C PHE A 722 -4.97 -12.41 -14.68
N ASN A 723 -4.12 -11.53 -15.20
CA ASN A 723 -4.09 -11.29 -16.64
C ASN A 723 -3.68 -12.53 -17.42
N THR A 724 -2.72 -13.31 -16.91
CA THR A 724 -2.33 -14.54 -17.61
C THR A 724 -3.38 -15.62 -17.47
N ALA A 725 -4.09 -15.68 -16.35
CA ALA A 725 -5.19 -16.60 -16.19
C ALA A 725 -6.28 -16.33 -17.23
N ILE A 726 -6.65 -15.07 -17.40
CA ILE A 726 -7.69 -14.70 -18.36
C ILE A 726 -7.22 -14.98 -19.78
N ALA A 727 -5.96 -14.70 -20.09
CA ALA A 727 -5.41 -14.99 -21.42
C ALA A 727 -5.50 -16.48 -21.73
N ALA A 728 -5.21 -17.34 -20.76
CA ALA A 728 -5.32 -18.79 -20.95
C ALA A 728 -6.77 -19.21 -21.26
N ILE A 729 -7.72 -18.61 -20.55
CA ILE A 729 -9.14 -18.90 -20.81
C ILE A 729 -9.53 -18.44 -22.21
N MET A 730 -9.05 -17.26 -22.62
CA MET A 730 -9.35 -16.77 -23.96
C MET A 730 -8.79 -17.69 -25.04
N GLU A 731 -7.57 -18.20 -24.87
CA GLU A 731 -6.99 -19.14 -25.81
C GLU A 731 -7.81 -20.43 -25.88
N LEU A 732 -8.25 -20.93 -24.74
CA LEU A 732 -9.09 -22.12 -24.72
C LEU A 732 -10.42 -21.86 -25.45
N MET A 733 -11.02 -20.71 -25.24
CA MET A 733 -12.27 -20.36 -25.92
C MET A 733 -12.09 -20.32 -27.41
N ASN A 734 -10.95 -19.85 -27.92
CA ASN A 734 -10.68 -19.87 -29.37
C ASN A 734 -10.66 -21.29 -29.91
N LYS A 735 -10.08 -22.21 -29.17
CA LYS A 735 -10.05 -23.62 -29.54
C LYS A 735 -11.44 -24.25 -29.51
N LEU A 736 -12.22 -23.92 -28.46
CA LEU A 736 -13.59 -24.45 -28.34
C LEU A 736 -14.50 -23.95 -29.48
N ALA A 737 -14.29 -22.68 -29.90
CA ALA A 737 -15.10 -22.12 -30.98
C ALA A 737 -14.88 -22.85 -32.29
N LYS A 738 -13.74 -23.49 -32.49
CA LYS A 738 -13.38 -24.21 -33.69
C LYS A 738 -13.61 -25.73 -33.58
N ALA A 739 -14.01 -26.19 -32.39
CA ALA A 739 -14.16 -27.64 -32.16
C ALA A 739 -15.39 -28.18 -32.85
N PRO A 740 -15.37 -29.47 -33.26
CA PRO A 740 -16.56 -30.09 -33.80
C PRO A 740 -17.70 -30.12 -32.79
N THR A 741 -18.94 -29.98 -33.26
CA THR A 741 -20.10 -29.84 -32.37
C THR A 741 -21.21 -30.84 -32.64
N ASP A 742 -21.01 -31.79 -33.56
CA ASP A 742 -22.12 -32.66 -34.01
C ASP A 742 -22.10 -34.05 -33.39
N GLY A 743 -20.93 -34.58 -33.06
CA GLY A 743 -20.81 -35.90 -32.48
C GLY A 743 -21.26 -35.96 -31.03
N GLU A 744 -21.72 -37.12 -30.59
CA GLU A 744 -22.17 -37.31 -29.22
C GLU A 744 -21.06 -36.98 -28.22
N GLN A 745 -19.85 -37.49 -28.43
CA GLN A 745 -18.74 -37.23 -27.54
C GLN A 745 -18.16 -35.83 -27.74
N ASP A 746 -18.28 -35.25 -28.96
CA ASP A 746 -17.95 -33.84 -29.16
C ASP A 746 -18.77 -32.96 -28.23
N ARG A 747 -20.06 -33.23 -28.15
CA ARG A 747 -20.93 -32.44 -27.26
C ARG A 747 -20.68 -32.71 -25.79
N ALA A 748 -20.39 -33.96 -25.42
CA ALA A 748 -20.05 -34.29 -24.03
C ALA A 748 -18.76 -33.56 -23.60
N LEU A 749 -17.80 -33.52 -24.52
CA LEU A 749 -16.54 -32.83 -24.26
C LEU A 749 -16.74 -31.32 -24.14
N MET A 750 -17.57 -30.75 -25.02
CA MET A 750 -17.91 -29.32 -24.94
C MET A 750 -18.60 -29.00 -23.63
N GLN A 751 -19.47 -29.88 -23.14
CA GLN A 751 -20.13 -29.69 -21.86
C GLN A 751 -19.10 -29.60 -20.71
N GLU A 752 -18.16 -30.57 -20.68
CA GLU A 752 -17.10 -30.54 -19.66
C GLU A 752 -16.30 -29.25 -19.77
N ALA A 753 -15.92 -28.85 -20.98
CA ALA A 753 -15.10 -27.68 -21.20
C ALA A 753 -15.82 -26.41 -20.78
N LEU A 754 -17.10 -26.27 -21.14
CA LEU A 754 -17.83 -25.04 -20.81
C LEU A 754 -18.13 -24.94 -19.32
N LEU A 755 -18.41 -26.07 -18.67
CA LEU A 755 -18.57 -26.05 -17.21
C LEU A 755 -17.27 -25.61 -16.53
N ALA A 756 -16.12 -26.00 -17.07
CA ALA A 756 -14.84 -25.57 -16.53
C ALA A 756 -14.58 -24.09 -16.82
N VAL A 757 -14.84 -23.65 -18.06
CA VAL A 757 -14.62 -22.25 -18.45
C VAL A 757 -15.45 -21.31 -17.57
N VAL A 758 -16.72 -21.62 -17.39
CA VAL A 758 -17.62 -20.75 -16.61
C VAL A 758 -17.16 -20.68 -15.16
N ARG A 759 -16.72 -21.81 -14.59
CA ARG A 759 -16.21 -21.79 -13.22
C ARG A 759 -14.89 -20.99 -13.12
N MET A 760 -14.00 -21.14 -14.11
CA MET A 760 -12.74 -20.40 -14.10
C MET A 760 -12.95 -18.90 -14.28
N LEU A 761 -13.94 -18.50 -15.07
CA LEU A 761 -14.27 -17.10 -15.27
C LEU A 761 -15.05 -16.49 -14.10
N ASN A 762 -15.70 -17.33 -13.30
CA ASN A 762 -16.63 -16.82 -12.28
C ASN A 762 -16.02 -15.77 -11.34
N PRO A 763 -14.80 -15.96 -10.85
CA PRO A 763 -14.26 -14.91 -9.98
C PRO A 763 -14.18 -13.54 -10.67
N PHE A 764 -13.95 -13.51 -11.96
CA PHE A 764 -13.80 -12.26 -12.71
C PHE A 764 -15.13 -11.68 -13.15
N THR A 765 -16.05 -12.53 -13.60
CA THR A 765 -17.31 -12.10 -14.24
C THR A 765 -18.47 -12.87 -13.64
N PRO A 766 -18.82 -12.58 -12.37
CA PRO A 766 -19.73 -13.48 -11.65
C PRO A 766 -21.18 -13.45 -12.12
N HIS A 767 -21.63 -12.35 -12.75
CA HIS A 767 -23.04 -12.29 -13.17
C HIS A 767 -23.30 -13.17 -14.39
N ILE A 768 -22.49 -13.02 -15.44
CA ILE A 768 -22.65 -13.83 -16.63
C ILE A 768 -22.45 -15.31 -16.30
N CYS A 769 -21.46 -15.58 -15.45
CA CYS A 769 -21.14 -16.96 -15.09
C CYS A 769 -22.25 -17.60 -14.25
N PHE A 770 -22.89 -16.82 -13.38
CA PHE A 770 -24.05 -17.31 -12.63
C PHE A 770 -25.14 -17.79 -13.58
N THR A 771 -25.45 -16.98 -14.60
CA THR A 771 -26.49 -17.28 -15.56
C THR A 771 -26.10 -18.47 -16.44
N LEU A 772 -24.87 -18.48 -16.94
CA LEU A 772 -24.44 -19.56 -17.83
C LEU A 772 -24.33 -20.91 -17.12
N TRP A 773 -23.93 -20.88 -15.83
CA TRP A 773 -23.87 -22.12 -15.04
C TRP A 773 -25.24 -22.76 -14.93
N GLN A 774 -26.30 -21.97 -14.74
CA GLN A 774 -27.65 -22.49 -14.68
C GLN A 774 -28.10 -23.04 -16.04
N GLU A 775 -27.75 -22.33 -17.11
CA GLU A 775 -28.14 -22.79 -18.46
C GLU A 775 -27.40 -24.06 -18.83
N LEU A 776 -26.19 -24.24 -18.34
CA LEU A 776 -25.43 -25.49 -18.56
C LEU A 776 -25.85 -26.60 -17.59
N LYS A 777 -26.83 -26.34 -16.75
CA LYS A 777 -27.36 -27.30 -15.76
C LYS A 777 -26.33 -27.72 -14.74
N GLY A 778 -25.46 -26.76 -14.36
CA GLY A 778 -24.57 -26.96 -13.24
C GLY A 778 -25.34 -27.11 -11.94
N GLU A 779 -24.77 -27.82 -10.97
CA GLU A 779 -25.44 -28.11 -9.73
C GLU A 779 -25.35 -26.90 -8.79
N GLY A 780 -26.50 -26.44 -8.29
CA GLY A 780 -26.56 -25.34 -7.32
C GLY A 780 -26.13 -24.02 -7.91
N ASP A 781 -25.86 -23.07 -7.03
CA ASP A 781 -25.32 -21.76 -7.44
C ASP A 781 -23.83 -21.86 -7.70
N ILE A 782 -23.35 -21.19 -8.74
CA ILE A 782 -21.94 -21.23 -9.11
C ILE A 782 -21.05 -20.64 -7.99
N ASP A 783 -21.59 -19.73 -7.19
CA ASP A 783 -20.82 -19.09 -6.10
C ASP A 783 -20.23 -20.13 -5.16
N ASN A 784 -20.91 -21.25 -4.98
CA ASN A 784 -20.49 -22.32 -4.08
C ASN A 784 -20.10 -23.58 -4.82
N ALA A 785 -20.02 -23.55 -6.15
CA ALA A 785 -19.63 -24.72 -6.93
C ALA A 785 -18.14 -24.98 -6.72
N PRO A 786 -17.72 -26.26 -6.71
CA PRO A 786 -16.30 -26.55 -6.55
C PRO A 786 -15.49 -26.06 -7.74
N TRP A 787 -14.33 -25.51 -7.44
CA TRP A 787 -13.38 -25.09 -8.47
C TRP A 787 -13.00 -26.31 -9.31
N PRO A 788 -12.90 -26.18 -10.64
CA PRO A 788 -12.56 -27.33 -11.46
C PRO A 788 -11.17 -27.85 -11.15
N VAL A 789 -11.05 -29.18 -11.14
CA VAL A 789 -9.78 -29.87 -10.85
C VAL A 789 -9.28 -30.49 -12.13
N ALA A 790 -8.02 -30.21 -12.47
CA ALA A 790 -7.41 -30.79 -13.68
C ALA A 790 -7.23 -32.28 -13.50
N ASP A 791 -7.61 -33.04 -14.55
CA ASP A 791 -7.37 -34.46 -14.59
C ASP A 791 -5.95 -34.68 -15.13
N GLU A 792 -5.06 -35.16 -14.27
CA GLU A 792 -3.66 -35.34 -14.65
C GLU A 792 -3.48 -36.32 -15.78
N LYS A 793 -4.32 -37.34 -15.85
CA LYS A 793 -4.26 -38.30 -16.94
C LYS A 793 -4.59 -37.68 -18.30
N ALA A 794 -5.51 -36.71 -18.31
CA ALA A 794 -5.85 -36.00 -19.53
C ALA A 794 -4.74 -35.12 -20.05
N MET A 795 -3.82 -34.71 -19.16
CA MET A 795 -2.75 -33.81 -19.53
C MET A 795 -1.51 -34.49 -20.08
N VAL A 796 -1.44 -35.82 -19.97
CA VAL A 796 -0.28 -36.57 -20.47
C VAL A 796 -0.34 -36.64 -21.99
N GLU A 797 0.73 -36.27 -22.65
CA GLU A 797 0.81 -36.33 -24.10
C GLU A 797 1.27 -37.72 -24.53
N ASP A 798 0.50 -38.40 -25.41
CA ASP A 798 0.88 -39.68 -25.97
C ASP A 798 1.97 -39.53 -27.03
N SER A 799 2.09 -38.36 -27.62
CA SER A 799 3.07 -38.10 -28.66
C SER A 799 3.71 -36.73 -28.46
N THR A 800 4.84 -36.54 -29.07
CA THR A 800 5.57 -35.29 -28.98
C THR A 800 6.12 -34.93 -30.36
N LEU A 801 6.36 -33.61 -30.54
CA LEU A 801 6.89 -33.10 -31.81
C LEU A 801 8.39 -33.00 -31.70
N VAL A 802 9.11 -33.58 -32.64
CA VAL A 802 10.55 -33.53 -32.70
C VAL A 802 10.98 -32.76 -33.94
N VAL A 803 11.84 -31.79 -33.76
CA VAL A 803 12.43 -31.03 -34.86
C VAL A 803 13.58 -31.84 -35.44
N VAL A 804 13.54 -32.09 -36.74
CA VAL A 804 14.55 -32.87 -37.42
C VAL A 804 15.47 -31.92 -38.21
N GLN A 805 16.74 -32.01 -37.92
CA GLN A 805 17.78 -31.23 -38.63
C GLN A 805 18.70 -32.18 -39.41
N VAL A 806 19.19 -31.68 -40.52
CA VAL A 806 20.30 -32.32 -41.24
C VAL A 806 21.43 -31.29 -41.31
N ASN A 807 22.56 -31.66 -40.73
CA ASN A 807 23.73 -30.78 -40.64
C ASN A 807 23.34 -29.42 -40.01
N GLY A 808 22.49 -29.47 -38.97
CA GLY A 808 22.11 -28.30 -38.15
C GLY A 808 21.03 -27.44 -38.75
N LYS A 809 20.52 -27.77 -39.93
CA LYS A 809 19.42 -27.01 -40.54
C LYS A 809 18.10 -27.78 -40.43
N VAL A 810 17.04 -27.08 -40.01
CA VAL A 810 15.72 -27.68 -39.84
C VAL A 810 15.17 -28.12 -41.19
N ARG A 811 14.83 -29.42 -41.31
CA ARG A 811 14.28 -29.98 -42.55
C ARG A 811 12.86 -30.46 -42.36
N ALA A 812 12.44 -30.82 -41.15
CA ALA A 812 11.07 -31.30 -40.91
C ALA A 812 10.78 -31.23 -39.42
N LYS A 813 9.49 -31.39 -39.13
CA LYS A 813 9.00 -31.63 -37.77
C LYS A 813 8.20 -32.88 -37.83
N ILE A 814 8.49 -33.85 -36.97
CA ILE A 814 7.79 -35.14 -36.96
C ILE A 814 7.13 -35.38 -35.62
N THR A 815 6.06 -36.14 -35.61
CA THR A 815 5.34 -36.58 -34.44
C THR A 815 5.75 -37.99 -34.09
N VAL A 816 6.22 -38.24 -32.88
CA VAL A 816 6.65 -39.56 -32.44
C VAL A 816 6.04 -39.85 -31.07
N PRO A 817 5.88 -41.12 -30.68
CA PRO A 817 5.44 -41.41 -29.31
C PRO A 817 6.38 -40.81 -28.27
N VAL A 818 5.83 -40.39 -27.11
CA VAL A 818 6.62 -39.78 -26.05
C VAL A 818 7.73 -40.73 -25.59
N ASP A 819 7.48 -42.04 -25.59
CA ASP A 819 8.43 -43.05 -25.14
C ASP A 819 9.28 -43.63 -26.28
N ALA A 820 9.24 -43.00 -27.47
CA ALA A 820 10.04 -43.49 -28.60
C ALA A 820 11.55 -43.45 -28.29
N THR A 821 12.24 -44.50 -28.69
CA THR A 821 13.71 -44.54 -28.58
C THR A 821 14.35 -43.70 -29.67
N GLU A 822 15.63 -43.38 -29.50
CA GLU A 822 16.39 -42.63 -30.51
C GLU A 822 16.32 -43.35 -31.85
N GLU A 823 16.44 -44.68 -31.85
CA GLU A 823 16.37 -45.47 -33.09
C GLU A 823 15.05 -45.34 -33.77
N GLN A 824 13.95 -45.41 -32.99
CA GLN A 824 12.61 -45.26 -33.55
C GLN A 824 12.39 -43.86 -34.13
N VAL A 825 12.90 -42.81 -33.44
CA VAL A 825 12.76 -41.46 -33.93
C VAL A 825 13.55 -41.24 -35.20
N ARG A 826 14.77 -41.84 -35.27
CA ARG A 826 15.62 -41.78 -36.45
C ARG A 826 14.95 -42.46 -37.62
N GLU A 827 14.33 -43.62 -37.39
CA GLU A 827 13.61 -44.34 -38.44
C GLU A 827 12.42 -43.52 -38.96
N ARG A 828 11.67 -42.94 -38.05
CA ARG A 828 10.53 -42.14 -38.45
C ARG A 828 10.97 -40.91 -39.24
N ALA A 829 12.07 -40.28 -38.85
CA ALA A 829 12.59 -39.13 -39.58
C ALA A 829 12.98 -39.50 -41.00
N GLY A 830 13.55 -40.70 -41.20
CA GLY A 830 13.97 -41.16 -42.51
C GLY A 830 12.81 -41.40 -43.45
N GLN A 831 11.57 -41.55 -42.90
CA GLN A 831 10.40 -41.75 -43.72
C GLN A 831 9.82 -40.44 -44.25
N GLU A 832 10.27 -39.28 -43.69
CA GLU A 832 9.84 -37.96 -44.19
C GLU A 832 10.62 -37.61 -45.44
N HIS A 833 9.91 -37.37 -46.56
CA HIS A 833 10.60 -37.10 -47.80
C HIS A 833 11.43 -35.85 -47.77
N LEU A 834 11.08 -34.85 -46.91
CA LEU A 834 11.84 -33.63 -46.76
C LEU A 834 13.17 -33.89 -46.05
N VAL A 835 13.28 -34.99 -45.30
CA VAL A 835 14.51 -35.39 -44.66
C VAL A 835 15.25 -36.39 -45.55
N ALA A 836 14.50 -37.34 -46.13
CA ALA A 836 15.10 -38.47 -46.90
C ALA A 836 16.00 -37.97 -48.03
N LYS A 837 15.56 -36.89 -48.72
CA LYS A 837 16.35 -36.37 -49.83
C LYS A 837 17.73 -35.86 -49.44
N TYR A 838 17.92 -35.49 -48.21
CA TYR A 838 19.23 -35.04 -47.68
C TYR A 838 20.07 -36.20 -47.20
N LEU A 839 19.48 -37.37 -47.04
CA LEU A 839 20.20 -38.57 -46.63
C LEU A 839 20.63 -39.44 -47.80
N ASP A 840 20.11 -39.16 -49.00
CA ASP A 840 20.34 -39.95 -50.18
C ASP A 840 21.76 -39.75 -50.67
N GLY A 841 22.52 -40.88 -50.79
CA GLY A 841 23.86 -40.84 -51.30
C GLY A 841 24.90 -40.35 -50.32
N VAL A 842 24.58 -40.19 -49.06
CA VAL A 842 25.52 -39.75 -48.01
C VAL A 842 25.45 -40.70 -46.82
N THR A 843 26.48 -40.63 -45.97
CA THR A 843 26.55 -41.47 -44.79
C THR A 843 26.26 -40.61 -43.56
N VAL A 844 25.43 -41.12 -42.66
CA VAL A 844 25.18 -40.49 -41.36
C VAL A 844 26.40 -40.72 -40.49
N ARG A 845 27.10 -39.66 -40.13
CA ARG A 845 28.33 -39.73 -39.36
C ARG A 845 28.12 -39.55 -37.88
N LYS A 846 27.06 -38.82 -37.49
CA LYS A 846 26.79 -38.57 -36.10
C LYS A 846 25.28 -38.27 -35.96
N VAL A 847 24.73 -38.71 -34.83
CA VAL A 847 23.34 -38.41 -34.46
C VAL A 847 23.31 -37.68 -33.13
N ILE A 848 22.70 -36.51 -33.10
CA ILE A 848 22.49 -35.75 -31.86
C ILE A 848 20.98 -35.77 -31.58
N TYR A 849 20.60 -36.38 -30.45
CA TYR A 849 19.18 -36.54 -30.11
C TYR A 849 18.89 -35.97 -28.72
N VAL A 850 17.93 -35.04 -28.65
CA VAL A 850 17.40 -34.55 -27.42
C VAL A 850 15.95 -35.02 -27.33
N PRO A 851 15.61 -35.93 -26.42
CA PRO A 851 14.27 -36.52 -26.40
C PRO A 851 13.19 -35.43 -26.27
N GLY A 852 12.15 -35.57 -27.12
CA GLY A 852 11.02 -34.63 -27.11
C GLY A 852 11.32 -33.29 -27.75
N LYS A 853 12.52 -33.07 -28.29
CA LYS A 853 12.85 -31.75 -28.84
C LYS A 853 13.51 -31.79 -30.21
N LEU A 854 14.62 -32.52 -30.36
CA LEU A 854 15.48 -32.33 -31.51
C LEU A 854 16.19 -33.66 -31.91
N LEU A 855 16.19 -33.92 -33.22
CA LEU A 855 17.08 -34.91 -33.80
C LEU A 855 17.91 -34.21 -34.89
N ASN A 856 19.22 -34.20 -34.75
CA ASN A 856 20.10 -33.64 -35.76
C ASN A 856 20.96 -34.77 -36.35
N LEU A 857 20.81 -34.96 -37.65
CA LEU A 857 21.60 -35.97 -38.42
C LEU A 857 22.74 -35.26 -39.12
N VAL A 858 23.97 -35.60 -38.71
CA VAL A 858 25.17 -35.03 -39.34
C VAL A 858 25.65 -36.02 -40.39
N VAL A 859 25.64 -35.56 -41.66
CA VAL A 859 25.95 -36.39 -42.80
C VAL A 859 27.11 -35.83 -43.57
N GLY A 860 27.75 -36.71 -44.38
CA GLY A 860 28.83 -36.31 -45.24
C GLY A 860 29.31 -37.36 -46.19
#